data_b16a44b181c62ea5393aac2d5e8b2c0a
#
_entry.id   b16a44b181c62ea5393aac2d5e8b2c0a
#
_cell.length_a   1.000
_cell.length_b   1.000
_cell.length_c   1.000
_cell.angle_alpha   90.00
_cell.angle_beta   90.00
_cell.angle_gamma   90.00
#
_symmetry.space_group_name_H-M   'P 1'
#
loop_
_entity.id
_entity.type
_entity.pdbx_description
1 polymer ?
#
loop_
_entity_poly.entity_id
_entity_poly.type
_entity_poly.pdbx_seq_one_letter_code
_entity_poly.pdbx_strand_id
1 'polypeptide(L)'
;GNGGVTDGVAFRQIESIASEMVVTNQITNDYLSRIYKIISRYSLGHFVIKAADGTYGVVFSNLYHVSKLQPGQYVLCPNVYSMSQKGSYDSSLNPVDAAIKKVYTDSYGVNRRNIMTYHWKMTASSDGLSYGVDSYASNDDGRGAGRSTSNMADNVYYFSNFHSRNSIPLARDKVFLGTHVFENSMEVFRLLTPVSSCPVGDSIELKYQVNYIAHSSPVVQFALPEGFDFNNASVSRGNYRLDSGRIVVWNLNDCDMNNYITISLKALKSGQFDLYHSLDNNFVGSDKLFANDYGAVLCADDVNKYYRGPERFSICLKDVNGNPIVGENVIININGVDYKKVSDDKGTASLAINLDSGEYLAKVSYNGRFGSDSKKANVKVYETISGNDIVKMFRNETQFYAKFIDSSGNPLAKRAVTFNINGVFYTRNTDDSGYAKLNINLRPGTYILTAYNPVNNEKKGFNITVKALICENHDMVKYYKNSTQYTAKVYDKDGSLAIGKNVIFNINGVFYKRTVDENGTVTLNINLSPGKYIVTAIYEGCDVGNNVVVKSVLLTDDLSMKFKDGSKFNATVLDGQGKPLANQTVIFNINGVFYNKTTADDGVASLNIRLLRGEYIITSIWNSYQIGNKITIS
;
A
#
# COMPACT_ATOMS: atom_id res chain seq x y z
N GLY A 1 2.29 -56.85 -16.06
CA GLY A 1 3.71 -56.78 -16.28
C GLY A 1 4.37 -58.07 -15.88
N ASN A 2 5.38 -58.41 -16.55
CA ASN A 2 6.20 -59.56 -16.17
C ASN A 2 7.00 -59.17 -14.93
N GLY A 3 6.56 -59.59 -13.78
CA GLY A 3 7.28 -59.37 -12.53
C GLY A 3 8.69 -59.90 -12.61
N GLY A 4 9.56 -59.37 -11.82
CA GLY A 4 10.92 -59.85 -11.68
C GLY A 4 12.01 -58.84 -12.10
N VAL A 5 13.08 -59.32 -12.71
CA VAL A 5 14.29 -58.55 -12.97
C VAL A 5 14.03 -57.36 -13.92
N THR A 6 13.15 -57.55 -14.89
CA THR A 6 12.82 -56.52 -15.89
C THR A 6 12.08 -55.32 -15.27
N ASP A 7 11.11 -55.59 -14.41
CA ASP A 7 10.38 -54.55 -13.71
C ASP A 7 11.29 -53.79 -12.73
N GLY A 8 12.19 -54.51 -12.09
CA GLY A 8 13.17 -53.90 -11.20
C GLY A 8 14.14 -52.97 -11.91
N VAL A 9 14.57 -53.31 -13.13
CA VAL A 9 15.42 -52.42 -13.94
C VAL A 9 14.66 -51.17 -14.35
N ALA A 10 13.43 -51.32 -14.85
CA ALA A 10 12.60 -50.23 -15.26
C ALA A 10 12.26 -49.28 -14.06
N PHE A 11 11.94 -49.90 -12.93
CA PHE A 11 11.66 -49.14 -11.71
C PHE A 11 12.85 -48.26 -11.29
N ARG A 12 14.06 -48.80 -11.29
CA ARG A 12 15.26 -48.01 -10.93
C ARG A 12 15.51 -46.85 -11.91
N GLN A 13 15.26 -47.05 -13.20
CA GLN A 13 15.42 -46.01 -14.21
C GLN A 13 14.39 -44.88 -14.02
N ILE A 14 13.14 -45.23 -13.75
CA ILE A 14 12.09 -44.28 -13.47
C ILE A 14 12.34 -43.52 -12.17
N GLU A 15 12.80 -44.24 -11.14
CA GLU A 15 13.16 -43.66 -9.85
C GLU A 15 14.27 -42.63 -9.99
N SER A 16 15.25 -42.87 -10.84
CA SER A 16 16.34 -41.94 -11.13
C SER A 16 15.79 -40.64 -11.77
N ILE A 17 14.91 -40.79 -12.74
CA ILE A 17 14.29 -39.62 -13.38
C ILE A 17 13.41 -38.84 -12.39
N ALA A 18 12.63 -39.56 -11.59
CA ALA A 18 11.80 -38.92 -10.57
C ALA A 18 12.64 -38.15 -9.53
N SER A 19 13.82 -38.69 -9.18
CA SER A 19 14.74 -37.98 -8.30
C SER A 19 15.27 -36.68 -8.92
N GLU A 20 15.58 -36.67 -10.21
CA GLU A 20 15.93 -35.44 -10.92
C GLU A 20 14.78 -34.43 -10.91
N MET A 21 13.55 -34.89 -11.12
CA MET A 21 12.36 -34.03 -11.08
C MET A 21 12.19 -33.37 -9.71
N VAL A 22 12.43 -34.11 -8.64
CA VAL A 22 12.36 -33.56 -7.27
C VAL A 22 13.46 -32.54 -7.04
N VAL A 23 14.69 -32.84 -7.43
CA VAL A 23 15.84 -31.94 -7.25
C VAL A 23 15.64 -30.63 -8.01
N THR A 24 15.18 -30.70 -9.25
CA THR A 24 14.95 -29.52 -10.09
C THR A 24 13.64 -28.81 -9.78
N ASN A 25 12.75 -29.45 -9.03
CA ASN A 25 11.38 -28.99 -8.79
C ASN A 25 10.59 -28.68 -10.08
N GLN A 26 10.86 -29.46 -11.13
CA GLN A 26 10.25 -29.25 -12.45
C GLN A 26 9.69 -30.55 -13.01
N ILE A 27 8.55 -30.43 -13.68
CA ILE A 27 8.01 -31.48 -14.55
C ILE A 27 8.08 -30.93 -15.97
N THR A 28 8.95 -31.50 -16.78
CA THR A 28 9.16 -31.08 -18.15
C THR A 28 8.75 -32.16 -19.14
N ASN A 29 8.53 -31.77 -20.40
CA ASN A 29 8.30 -32.73 -21.47
C ASN A 29 9.45 -33.73 -21.60
N ASP A 30 10.66 -33.32 -21.35
CA ASP A 30 11.83 -34.19 -21.41
C ASP A 30 11.74 -35.31 -20.35
N TYR A 31 11.46 -34.96 -19.11
CA TYR A 31 11.29 -35.98 -18.05
C TYR A 31 10.17 -36.94 -18.37
N LEU A 32 9.01 -36.44 -18.75
CA LEU A 32 7.86 -37.28 -19.06
C LEU A 32 8.10 -38.16 -20.29
N SER A 33 8.75 -37.64 -21.30
CA SER A 33 9.16 -38.43 -22.48
C SER A 33 10.14 -39.56 -22.14
N ARG A 34 11.10 -39.29 -21.28
CA ARG A 34 12.04 -40.30 -20.80
C ARG A 34 11.33 -41.40 -20.00
N ILE A 35 10.40 -41.03 -19.14
CA ILE A 35 9.55 -41.96 -18.39
C ILE A 35 8.69 -42.80 -19.35
N TYR A 36 8.06 -42.15 -20.33
CA TYR A 36 7.25 -42.83 -21.33
C TYR A 36 8.05 -43.89 -22.12
N LYS A 37 9.27 -43.57 -22.54
CA LYS A 37 10.12 -44.52 -23.26
C LYS A 37 10.40 -45.74 -22.44
N ILE A 38 10.61 -45.61 -21.14
CA ILE A 38 10.84 -46.74 -20.24
C ILE A 38 9.56 -47.58 -20.10
N ILE A 39 8.44 -46.91 -19.84
CA ILE A 39 7.12 -47.55 -19.72
C ILE A 39 6.79 -48.33 -20.99
N SER A 40 6.98 -47.75 -22.14
CA SER A 40 6.70 -48.37 -23.43
C SER A 40 7.63 -49.55 -23.70
N ARG A 41 8.92 -49.40 -23.41
CA ARG A 41 9.91 -50.44 -23.61
C ARG A 41 9.62 -51.70 -22.81
N TYR A 42 9.17 -51.54 -21.58
CA TYR A 42 8.92 -52.65 -20.67
C TYR A 42 7.44 -53.03 -20.56
N SER A 43 6.57 -52.40 -21.34
CA SER A 43 5.11 -52.65 -21.35
C SER A 43 4.49 -52.54 -19.95
N LEU A 44 4.83 -51.51 -19.25
CA LEU A 44 4.39 -51.33 -17.88
C LEU A 44 3.06 -50.59 -17.80
N GLY A 45 2.23 -50.99 -16.84
CA GLY A 45 0.95 -50.32 -16.60
C GLY A 45 1.06 -49.12 -15.66
N HIS A 46 1.79 -49.27 -14.59
CA HIS A 46 2.01 -48.22 -13.59
C HIS A 46 3.19 -48.61 -12.69
N PHE A 47 3.66 -47.61 -11.97
CA PHE A 47 4.81 -47.77 -11.06
C PHE A 47 4.64 -47.03 -9.78
N VAL A 48 5.17 -47.60 -8.71
CA VAL A 48 5.51 -46.87 -7.51
C VAL A 48 6.98 -46.49 -7.60
N ILE A 49 7.29 -45.26 -7.43
CA ILE A 49 8.66 -44.74 -7.47
C ILE A 49 9.02 -44.09 -6.15
N LYS A 50 10.31 -44.14 -5.83
CA LYS A 50 10.87 -43.49 -4.66
C LYS A 50 11.92 -42.48 -5.14
N ALA A 51 11.72 -41.25 -4.80
CA ALA A 51 12.66 -40.19 -5.15
C ALA A 51 13.86 -40.14 -4.18
N ALA A 52 14.88 -39.37 -4.53
CA ALA A 52 16.08 -39.21 -3.73
C ALA A 52 15.82 -38.65 -2.33
N ASP A 53 14.78 -37.89 -2.15
CA ASP A 53 14.35 -37.33 -0.85
C ASP A 53 13.57 -38.36 0.00
N GLY A 54 13.44 -39.60 -0.47
CA GLY A 54 12.69 -40.64 0.23
C GLY A 54 11.19 -40.63 -0.02
N THR A 55 10.70 -39.74 -0.85
CA THR A 55 9.26 -39.66 -1.18
C THR A 55 8.85 -40.71 -2.20
N TYR A 56 7.56 -41.02 -2.24
CA TYR A 56 6.99 -41.99 -3.16
C TYR A 56 6.00 -41.33 -4.10
N GLY A 57 5.97 -41.79 -5.32
CA GLY A 57 5.03 -41.36 -6.32
C GLY A 57 4.50 -42.51 -7.15
N VAL A 58 3.49 -42.25 -7.95
CA VAL A 58 2.88 -43.21 -8.88
C VAL A 58 3.00 -42.68 -10.30
N VAL A 59 3.53 -43.50 -11.19
CA VAL A 59 3.59 -43.20 -12.62
C VAL A 59 2.69 -44.18 -13.35
N PHE A 60 1.83 -43.67 -14.18
CA PHE A 60 0.90 -44.46 -14.98
C PHE A 60 1.34 -44.49 -16.44
N SER A 61 1.20 -45.63 -17.10
CA SER A 61 1.57 -45.78 -18.51
C SER A 61 0.68 -44.94 -19.44
N ASN A 62 -0.54 -44.74 -19.05
CA ASN A 62 -1.51 -43.97 -19.79
C ASN A 62 -1.78 -42.60 -19.15
N LEU A 63 -0.96 -42.22 -18.20
CA LEU A 63 -1.02 -40.94 -17.52
C LEU A 63 0.21 -40.13 -17.88
N TYR A 64 0.02 -38.90 -18.24
CA TYR A 64 1.07 -37.93 -18.56
C TYR A 64 1.58 -37.19 -17.34
N HIS A 65 1.11 -37.55 -16.15
CA HIS A 65 1.57 -37.03 -14.88
C HIS A 65 2.40 -38.02 -14.10
N VAL A 66 3.36 -37.50 -13.38
CA VAL A 66 3.90 -38.15 -12.23
C VAL A 66 3.12 -37.64 -11.03
N SER A 67 2.38 -38.53 -10.38
CA SER A 67 1.53 -38.17 -9.27
C SER A 67 2.15 -38.61 -7.95
N LYS A 68 2.07 -37.75 -6.97
CA LYS A 68 2.46 -37.99 -5.61
C LYS A 68 1.29 -37.69 -4.69
N LEU A 69 1.03 -38.56 -3.75
CA LEU A 69 -0.03 -38.39 -2.78
C LEU A 69 0.52 -38.36 -1.37
N GLN A 70 -0.05 -37.54 -0.55
CA GLN A 70 0.12 -37.64 0.90
C GLN A 70 -0.96 -38.55 1.49
N PRO A 71 -0.74 -39.14 2.66
CA PRO A 71 -1.74 -40.00 3.29
C PRO A 71 -3.08 -39.25 3.40
N GLY A 72 -4.15 -39.93 2.97
CA GLY A 72 -5.49 -39.36 2.96
C GLY A 72 -5.85 -38.47 1.79
N GLN A 73 -4.91 -38.18 0.90
CA GLN A 73 -5.18 -37.41 -0.32
C GLN A 73 -5.62 -38.30 -1.48
N TYR A 74 -6.28 -37.68 -2.44
CA TYR A 74 -6.77 -38.31 -3.65
C TYR A 74 -6.25 -37.58 -4.87
N VAL A 75 -5.92 -38.32 -5.92
CA VAL A 75 -5.65 -37.76 -7.25
C VAL A 75 -6.68 -38.29 -8.22
N LEU A 76 -7.25 -37.41 -9.01
CA LEU A 76 -8.09 -37.76 -10.14
C LEU A 76 -7.20 -38.12 -11.33
N CYS A 77 -7.34 -39.34 -11.82
CA CYS A 77 -6.66 -39.79 -13.02
C CYS A 77 -7.63 -39.67 -14.21
N PRO A 78 -7.56 -38.61 -15.01
CA PRO A 78 -8.56 -38.35 -16.03
C PRO A 78 -8.46 -39.29 -17.23
N ASN A 79 -7.40 -40.06 -17.34
CA ASN A 79 -7.10 -40.85 -18.51
C ASN A 79 -6.67 -42.27 -18.15
N VAL A 80 -7.50 -42.96 -17.43
CA VAL A 80 -7.24 -44.35 -17.11
C VAL A 80 -7.82 -45.20 -18.21
N TYR A 81 -6.95 -45.60 -19.09
CA TYR A 81 -7.35 -46.26 -20.28
C TYR A 81 -7.47 -47.79 -20.19
N SER A 82 -6.73 -48.40 -19.31
CA SER A 82 -6.62 -49.84 -19.25
C SER A 82 -7.87 -50.56 -18.77
N MET A 83 -8.85 -49.81 -18.41
CA MET A 83 -10.05 -50.38 -17.84
C MET A 83 -11.08 -50.51 -18.91
N SER A 84 -11.23 -51.66 -19.46
CA SER A 84 -12.38 -52.04 -20.26
C SER A 84 -13.68 -51.99 -19.47
N GLN A 85 -13.63 -51.52 -18.29
CA GLN A 85 -14.78 -51.42 -17.43
C GLN A 85 -15.64 -50.21 -17.81
N LYS A 86 -16.90 -50.47 -17.87
CA LYS A 86 -17.88 -49.43 -18.06
C LYS A 86 -17.95 -48.56 -16.85
N GLY A 87 -17.38 -47.40 -16.94
CA GLY A 87 -17.43 -46.47 -15.86
C GLY A 87 -18.76 -45.80 -15.77
N SER A 88 -19.25 -45.67 -14.61
CA SER A 88 -20.26 -44.68 -14.34
C SER A 88 -19.67 -43.58 -13.50
N TYR A 89 -20.30 -42.49 -13.60
CA TYR A 89 -19.82 -41.24 -13.04
C TYR A 89 -20.97 -40.63 -12.24
N ASP A 90 -20.70 -40.21 -11.05
CA ASP A 90 -21.72 -39.60 -10.21
C ASP A 90 -22.26 -38.31 -10.86
N SER A 91 -23.55 -38.31 -11.23
CA SER A 91 -24.21 -37.20 -11.90
C SER A 91 -24.20 -35.90 -11.06
N SER A 92 -23.95 -36.03 -9.80
CA SER A 92 -23.93 -34.90 -8.90
C SER A 92 -22.58 -34.17 -8.85
N LEU A 93 -21.56 -34.63 -9.60
CA LEU A 93 -20.23 -34.07 -9.48
C LEU A 93 -20.11 -32.63 -9.95
N ASN A 94 -20.46 -32.35 -11.18
CA ASN A 94 -20.54 -30.97 -11.65
C ASN A 94 -21.27 -30.86 -12.98
N PRO A 95 -21.72 -29.67 -13.43
CA PRO A 95 -22.44 -29.47 -14.66
C PRO A 95 -21.65 -29.83 -15.92
N VAL A 96 -20.34 -29.77 -15.89
CA VAL A 96 -19.47 -30.08 -17.01
C VAL A 96 -19.59 -31.55 -17.38
N ASP A 97 -19.69 -32.43 -16.42
CA ASP A 97 -19.85 -33.85 -16.64
C ASP A 97 -21.16 -34.19 -17.37
N ALA A 98 -22.22 -33.46 -17.06
CA ALA A 98 -23.49 -33.61 -17.74
C ALA A 98 -23.40 -33.17 -19.21
N ALA A 99 -22.59 -32.15 -19.51
CA ALA A 99 -22.38 -31.71 -20.90
C ALA A 99 -21.59 -32.74 -21.72
N ILE A 100 -20.60 -33.37 -21.12
CA ILE A 100 -19.82 -34.41 -21.79
C ILE A 100 -20.66 -35.63 -22.05
N LYS A 101 -21.53 -35.97 -21.13
CA LYS A 101 -22.50 -37.05 -21.33
C LYS A 101 -23.39 -36.83 -22.57
N LYS A 102 -23.63 -35.58 -22.95
CA LYS A 102 -24.36 -35.26 -24.18
C LYS A 102 -23.52 -35.45 -25.44
N VAL A 103 -22.21 -35.35 -25.33
CA VAL A 103 -21.29 -35.47 -26.48
C VAL A 103 -20.92 -36.92 -26.73
N TYR A 104 -20.76 -37.69 -25.66
CA TYR A 104 -20.30 -39.07 -25.73
C TYR A 104 -21.39 -40.05 -25.30
N THR A 105 -21.59 -41.07 -26.12
CA THR A 105 -22.43 -42.21 -25.82
C THR A 105 -21.53 -43.44 -25.75
N ASP A 106 -21.80 -44.35 -24.84
CA ASP A 106 -20.99 -45.56 -24.75
C ASP A 106 -21.15 -46.46 -25.98
N SER A 107 -20.24 -47.40 -26.11
CA SER A 107 -20.23 -48.31 -27.25
C SER A 107 -21.46 -49.23 -27.34
N TYR A 108 -22.31 -49.23 -26.33
CA TYR A 108 -23.54 -50.02 -26.30
C TYR A 108 -24.78 -49.18 -26.62
N GLY A 109 -24.60 -47.92 -27.03
CA GLY A 109 -25.70 -47.03 -27.31
C GLY A 109 -26.48 -46.56 -26.08
N VAL A 110 -25.98 -46.82 -24.90
CA VAL A 110 -26.58 -46.38 -23.66
C VAL A 110 -26.01 -45.02 -23.32
N ASN A 111 -26.86 -44.08 -22.96
CA ASN A 111 -26.44 -42.74 -22.54
C ASN A 111 -25.80 -42.80 -21.17
N ARG A 112 -24.67 -43.46 -21.11
CA ARG A 112 -23.82 -43.53 -19.93
C ARG A 112 -22.74 -42.47 -20.02
N ARG A 113 -22.16 -42.15 -18.88
CA ARG A 113 -20.93 -41.40 -18.88
C ARG A 113 -19.79 -42.34 -19.22
N ASN A 114 -19.38 -42.30 -20.45
CA ASN A 114 -18.27 -43.11 -20.91
C ASN A 114 -16.92 -42.71 -20.32
N ILE A 115 -16.93 -41.72 -19.51
CA ILE A 115 -15.73 -41.26 -18.85
C ILE A 115 -15.53 -42.06 -17.59
N MET A 116 -14.49 -42.85 -17.60
CA MET A 116 -14.03 -43.51 -16.42
C MET A 116 -12.98 -42.62 -15.75
N THR A 117 -13.37 -42.06 -14.65
CA THR A 117 -12.44 -41.34 -13.80
C THR A 117 -12.06 -42.20 -12.60
N TYR A 118 -10.78 -42.23 -12.33
CA TYR A 118 -10.25 -43.03 -11.22
C TYR A 118 -9.68 -42.11 -10.19
N HIS A 119 -10.13 -42.30 -8.98
CA HIS A 119 -9.58 -41.64 -7.84
C HIS A 119 -8.65 -42.58 -7.08
N TRP A 120 -7.53 -42.08 -6.70
CA TRP A 120 -6.52 -42.80 -5.97
C TRP A 120 -6.34 -42.16 -4.61
N LYS A 121 -6.50 -42.95 -3.59
CA LYS A 121 -6.19 -42.55 -2.23
C LYS A 121 -5.00 -43.36 -1.75
N MET A 122 -3.95 -42.69 -1.41
CA MET A 122 -2.77 -43.28 -0.82
C MET A 122 -2.84 -43.19 0.70
N THR A 123 -2.67 -44.31 1.38
CA THR A 123 -2.61 -44.37 2.84
C THR A 123 -1.25 -44.87 3.24
N ALA A 124 -0.48 -44.06 3.93
CA ALA A 124 0.83 -44.46 4.43
C ALA A 124 0.66 -45.45 5.60
N SER A 125 1.47 -46.47 5.59
CA SER A 125 1.58 -47.37 6.72
C SER A 125 2.40 -46.73 7.86
N SER A 126 2.32 -47.30 9.04
CA SER A 126 3.03 -46.78 10.21
C SER A 126 4.55 -46.80 10.10
N ASP A 127 5.10 -47.65 9.25
CA ASP A 127 6.54 -47.74 8.98
C ASP A 127 7.01 -46.73 7.90
N GLY A 128 6.10 -46.06 7.24
CA GLY A 128 6.39 -45.10 6.16
C GLY A 128 6.96 -45.72 4.89
N LEU A 129 7.11 -47.06 4.84
CA LEU A 129 7.72 -47.78 3.73
C LEU A 129 6.71 -48.41 2.78
N SER A 130 5.49 -48.59 3.23
CA SER A 130 4.41 -49.14 2.44
C SER A 130 3.20 -48.22 2.42
N TYR A 131 2.47 -48.28 1.32
CA TYR A 131 1.28 -47.45 1.12
C TYR A 131 0.12 -48.33 0.68
N GLY A 132 -1.00 -48.21 1.37
CA GLY A 132 -2.24 -48.77 0.87
C GLY A 132 -2.81 -47.86 -0.20
N VAL A 133 -3.22 -48.43 -1.30
CA VAL A 133 -3.94 -47.67 -2.34
C VAL A 133 -5.40 -48.08 -2.30
N ASP A 134 -6.25 -47.11 -2.05
CA ASP A 134 -7.70 -47.29 -2.13
C ASP A 134 -8.18 -46.56 -3.38
N SER A 135 -8.59 -47.35 -4.36
CA SER A 135 -9.03 -46.85 -5.64
C SER A 135 -10.30 -47.57 -6.08
N TYR A 136 -11.11 -46.88 -6.86
CA TYR A 136 -12.32 -47.47 -7.36
C TYR A 136 -12.85 -46.84 -8.65
N ALA A 137 -13.66 -47.60 -9.33
CA ALA A 137 -14.52 -47.13 -10.39
C ALA A 137 -15.96 -47.60 -10.13
N SER A 138 -16.95 -46.83 -10.53
CA SER A 138 -18.33 -47.21 -10.40
C SER A 138 -18.99 -47.32 -11.78
N ASN A 139 -20.02 -48.17 -11.89
CA ASN A 139 -20.82 -48.33 -13.06
C ASN A 139 -22.17 -47.65 -12.92
N ASP A 140 -22.83 -47.35 -14.06
CA ASP A 140 -24.16 -46.74 -14.07
C ASP A 140 -25.23 -47.63 -13.42
N ASP A 141 -24.99 -48.93 -13.38
CA ASP A 141 -25.89 -49.89 -12.76
C ASP A 141 -25.67 -50.04 -11.23
N GLY A 142 -24.83 -49.20 -10.67
CA GLY A 142 -24.53 -49.22 -9.24
C GLY A 142 -23.60 -50.33 -8.79
N ARG A 143 -23.11 -51.13 -9.71
CA ARG A 143 -22.14 -52.17 -9.40
C ARG A 143 -20.75 -51.56 -9.35
N GLY A 144 -20.20 -51.54 -8.18
CA GLY A 144 -18.81 -51.16 -7.99
C GLY A 144 -17.89 -52.20 -8.64
N ALA A 145 -16.76 -51.75 -9.12
CA ALA A 145 -15.73 -52.59 -9.70
C ALA A 145 -14.93 -53.38 -8.64
N GLY A 146 -15.46 -53.54 -7.49
CA GLY A 146 -14.77 -54.16 -6.37
C GLY A 146 -13.75 -53.24 -5.69
N ARG A 147 -13.60 -53.42 -4.44
CA ARG A 147 -12.65 -52.65 -3.64
C ARG A 147 -11.45 -53.48 -3.29
N SER A 148 -10.29 -52.96 -3.50
CA SER A 148 -9.07 -53.59 -3.00
C SER A 148 -8.11 -52.54 -2.47
N THR A 149 -7.49 -52.85 -1.36
CA THR A 149 -6.39 -52.07 -0.82
C THR A 149 -5.14 -52.95 -0.99
N SER A 150 -4.14 -52.42 -1.66
CA SER A 150 -2.90 -53.10 -1.92
C SER A 150 -1.74 -52.34 -1.36
N ASN A 151 -0.72 -53.07 -0.94
CA ASN A 151 0.58 -52.47 -0.66
C ASN A 151 1.18 -52.00 -2.00
N MET A 152 1.56 -50.75 -2.09
CA MET A 152 2.13 -50.21 -3.32
C MET A 152 3.45 -50.84 -3.71
N ALA A 153 4.18 -51.45 -2.76
CA ALA A 153 5.38 -52.18 -3.06
C ALA A 153 5.13 -53.42 -3.95
N ASP A 154 3.92 -53.92 -3.94
CA ASP A 154 3.52 -55.07 -4.76
C ASP A 154 2.98 -54.67 -6.12
N ASN A 155 2.85 -53.38 -6.40
CA ASN A 155 2.33 -52.83 -7.66
C ASN A 155 0.96 -53.37 -8.07
N VAL A 156 0.10 -53.63 -7.10
CA VAL A 156 -1.21 -54.19 -7.33
C VAL A 156 -2.28 -53.16 -6.96
N TYR A 157 -3.14 -52.87 -7.90
CA TYR A 157 -4.25 -51.92 -7.69
C TYR A 157 -5.54 -52.52 -8.13
N TYR A 158 -6.55 -52.13 -7.38
CA TYR A 158 -7.92 -52.38 -7.72
C TYR A 158 -8.70 -51.12 -7.55
N PHE A 159 -9.70 -50.95 -8.41
CA PHE A 159 -10.55 -49.80 -8.37
C PHE A 159 -11.86 -50.12 -7.67
N SER A 160 -12.22 -49.32 -6.73
CA SER A 160 -13.46 -49.45 -5.99
C SER A 160 -14.39 -48.27 -6.28
N ASN A 161 -15.52 -48.23 -5.60
CA ASN A 161 -16.52 -47.19 -5.82
C ASN A 161 -15.94 -45.78 -5.71
N PHE A 162 -16.34 -44.97 -6.62
CA PHE A 162 -15.91 -43.60 -6.72
C PHE A 162 -16.82 -42.68 -5.91
N HIS A 163 -16.31 -42.07 -4.85
CA HIS A 163 -17.15 -41.28 -3.95
C HIS A 163 -16.77 -39.85 -3.76
N SER A 164 -15.55 -39.46 -3.97
CA SER A 164 -15.12 -38.17 -3.50
C SER A 164 -14.99 -37.13 -4.60
N ARG A 165 -15.85 -36.13 -4.54
CA ARG A 165 -15.72 -34.93 -5.35
C ARG A 165 -14.63 -34.01 -4.87
N ASN A 166 -14.33 -34.03 -3.58
CA ASN A 166 -13.41 -33.10 -2.98
C ASN A 166 -11.97 -33.31 -3.43
N SER A 167 -11.69 -34.47 -4.02
CA SER A 167 -10.39 -34.79 -4.60
C SER A 167 -10.21 -34.28 -6.03
N ILE A 168 -11.29 -33.94 -6.73
CA ILE A 168 -11.26 -33.55 -8.13
C ILE A 168 -10.42 -32.29 -8.39
N PRO A 169 -10.51 -31.24 -7.60
CA PRO A 169 -9.74 -30.02 -7.84
C PRO A 169 -8.23 -30.19 -7.60
N LEU A 170 -7.83 -31.20 -6.84
CA LEU A 170 -6.43 -31.39 -6.44
C LEU A 170 -5.51 -31.84 -7.56
N ALA A 171 -6.06 -32.46 -8.59
CA ALA A 171 -5.28 -33.08 -9.65
C ALA A 171 -4.83 -32.13 -10.75
N ARG A 172 -5.45 -30.95 -10.88
CA ARG A 172 -5.21 -30.07 -12.02
C ARG A 172 -3.98 -29.19 -11.89
N ASP A 173 -3.73 -28.68 -10.70
CA ASP A 173 -2.72 -27.63 -10.50
C ASP A 173 -1.45 -28.14 -9.87
N LYS A 174 -1.46 -29.36 -9.33
CA LYS A 174 -0.33 -29.92 -8.61
C LYS A 174 -0.10 -31.38 -8.96
N VAL A 175 1.13 -31.70 -9.17
CA VAL A 175 1.62 -33.08 -9.30
C VAL A 175 2.47 -33.39 -8.10
N PHE A 176 2.28 -34.59 -7.55
CA PHE A 176 2.93 -35.03 -6.33
C PHE A 176 3.84 -36.20 -6.59
N LEU A 177 4.97 -36.23 -5.95
CA LEU A 177 5.89 -37.35 -5.89
C LEU A 177 6.29 -37.57 -4.44
N GLY A 178 5.74 -38.59 -3.81
CA GLY A 178 5.93 -38.83 -2.37
C GLY A 178 5.34 -37.68 -1.54
N THR A 179 6.16 -36.90 -0.83
CA THR A 179 5.77 -35.69 -0.11
C THR A 179 6.11 -34.40 -0.85
N HIS A 180 6.83 -34.49 -1.96
CA HIS A 180 7.19 -33.31 -2.76
C HIS A 180 6.02 -32.88 -3.65
N VAL A 181 5.77 -31.57 -3.71
CA VAL A 181 4.72 -30.96 -4.51
C VAL A 181 5.36 -30.14 -5.62
N PHE A 182 5.01 -30.42 -6.86
CA PHE A 182 5.42 -29.61 -7.99
C PHE A 182 4.40 -28.50 -8.21
N GLU A 183 4.84 -27.27 -8.18
CA GLU A 183 3.94 -26.10 -8.29
C GLU A 183 3.37 -25.94 -9.70
N ASN A 184 4.13 -26.26 -10.72
CA ASN A 184 3.75 -26.07 -12.12
C ASN A 184 3.61 -27.43 -12.80
N SER A 185 2.49 -28.11 -12.58
CA SER A 185 2.20 -29.38 -13.28
C SER A 185 1.88 -29.12 -14.75
N MET A 186 2.26 -30.05 -15.60
CA MET A 186 1.86 -30.01 -17.01
C MET A 186 0.42 -30.47 -17.17
N GLU A 187 -0.37 -29.66 -17.86
CA GLU A 187 -1.72 -30.05 -18.29
C GLU A 187 -1.67 -30.86 -19.58
N VAL A 188 -2.61 -31.78 -19.74
CA VAL A 188 -2.76 -32.54 -21.01
C VAL A 188 -3.05 -31.61 -22.15
N PHE A 189 -4.08 -30.79 -21.98
CA PHE A 189 -4.47 -29.75 -22.91
C PHE A 189 -4.07 -28.40 -22.35
N ARG A 190 -3.26 -27.71 -23.10
CA ARG A 190 -2.85 -26.36 -22.76
C ARG A 190 -3.30 -25.42 -23.85
N LEU A 191 -4.21 -24.52 -23.52
CA LEU A 191 -4.58 -23.44 -24.40
C LEU A 191 -3.45 -22.39 -24.40
N LEU A 192 -2.78 -22.23 -25.53
CA LEU A 192 -1.66 -21.29 -25.68
C LEU A 192 -2.10 -19.89 -26.04
N THR A 193 -3.26 -19.75 -26.67
CA THR A 193 -3.83 -18.45 -27.00
C THR A 193 -4.40 -17.77 -25.78
N PRO A 194 -4.12 -16.49 -25.55
CA PRO A 194 -4.74 -15.75 -24.45
C PRO A 194 -6.25 -15.75 -24.57
N VAL A 195 -6.93 -15.89 -23.43
CA VAL A 195 -8.40 -15.80 -23.39
C VAL A 195 -8.80 -14.35 -23.62
N SER A 196 -9.56 -14.11 -24.68
CA SER A 196 -10.06 -12.78 -25.03
C SER A 196 -11.37 -12.88 -25.78
N SER A 197 -12.14 -11.81 -25.70
CA SER A 197 -13.40 -11.69 -26.46
C SER A 197 -13.16 -11.60 -27.95
N CYS A 198 -14.03 -12.25 -28.72
CA CYS A 198 -14.07 -12.18 -30.17
C CYS A 198 -15.29 -11.37 -30.60
N PRO A 199 -15.14 -10.36 -31.45
CA PRO A 199 -16.32 -9.68 -32.01
C PRO A 199 -17.19 -10.65 -32.79
N VAL A 200 -18.51 -10.55 -32.62
CA VAL A 200 -19.46 -11.33 -33.41
C VAL A 200 -19.26 -11.04 -34.89
N GLY A 201 -19.17 -12.11 -35.69
CA GLY A 201 -18.84 -12.03 -37.10
C GLY A 201 -17.37 -12.18 -37.43
N ASP A 202 -16.49 -12.01 -36.47
CA ASP A 202 -15.05 -12.23 -36.62
C ASP A 202 -14.67 -13.67 -36.24
N SER A 203 -13.45 -14.03 -36.57
CA SER A 203 -12.88 -15.35 -36.27
C SER A 203 -11.82 -15.27 -35.18
N ILE A 204 -11.74 -16.33 -34.39
CA ILE A 204 -10.71 -16.52 -33.39
C ILE A 204 -9.90 -17.76 -33.71
N GLU A 205 -8.61 -17.72 -33.50
CA GLU A 205 -7.72 -18.87 -33.57
C GLU A 205 -7.37 -19.34 -32.17
N LEU A 206 -7.60 -20.62 -31.92
CA LEU A 206 -7.29 -21.27 -30.65
C LEU A 206 -6.16 -22.25 -30.87
N LYS A 207 -5.01 -22.04 -30.26
CA LYS A 207 -3.88 -22.95 -30.33
C LYS A 207 -3.80 -23.76 -29.05
N TYR A 208 -3.89 -25.09 -29.22
CA TYR A 208 -3.72 -26.04 -28.13
C TYR A 208 -2.44 -26.81 -28.27
N GLN A 209 -1.77 -27.04 -27.15
CA GLN A 209 -0.73 -28.04 -26.99
C GLN A 209 -1.30 -29.24 -26.28
N VAL A 210 -1.10 -30.42 -26.84
CA VAL A 210 -1.50 -31.68 -26.21
C VAL A 210 -0.27 -32.45 -25.81
N ASN A 211 -0.15 -32.68 -24.51
CA ASN A 211 0.96 -33.41 -23.88
C ASN A 211 0.48 -34.82 -23.52
N TYR A 212 0.68 -35.78 -24.41
CA TYR A 212 0.17 -37.11 -24.21
C TYR A 212 1.21 -38.17 -24.57
N ILE A 213 1.44 -39.10 -23.66
CA ILE A 213 2.51 -40.09 -23.77
C ILE A 213 2.05 -41.55 -23.64
N ALA A 214 0.76 -41.79 -23.44
CA ALA A 214 0.27 -43.13 -23.11
C ALA A 214 0.38 -44.16 -24.24
N HIS A 215 0.07 -43.72 -25.47
CA HIS A 215 0.23 -44.57 -26.65
C HIS A 215 0.41 -43.71 -27.91
N SER A 216 0.83 -44.36 -28.99
CA SER A 216 1.29 -43.64 -30.19
C SER A 216 0.18 -43.03 -31.05
N SER A 217 -1.06 -43.44 -30.88
CA SER A 217 -2.16 -43.01 -31.73
C SER A 217 -3.41 -42.57 -30.94
N PRO A 218 -3.27 -41.57 -30.10
CA PRO A 218 -4.41 -41.05 -29.34
C PRO A 218 -5.38 -40.30 -30.26
N VAL A 219 -6.63 -40.22 -29.82
CA VAL A 219 -7.69 -39.46 -30.49
C VAL A 219 -8.10 -38.32 -29.59
N VAL A 220 -7.95 -37.11 -30.08
CA VAL A 220 -8.33 -35.88 -29.40
C VAL A 220 -9.62 -35.35 -29.99
N GLN A 221 -10.55 -34.94 -29.16
CA GLN A 221 -11.82 -34.38 -29.59
C GLN A 221 -12.06 -33.02 -28.93
N PHE A 222 -12.59 -32.11 -29.74
CA PHE A 222 -13.05 -30.79 -29.28
C PHE A 222 -14.51 -30.64 -29.64
N ALA A 223 -15.35 -30.47 -28.66
CA ALA A 223 -16.78 -30.22 -28.86
C ALA A 223 -17.02 -28.71 -28.95
N LEU A 224 -17.44 -28.25 -30.12
CA LEU A 224 -17.64 -26.85 -30.41
C LEU A 224 -18.96 -26.35 -29.80
N PRO A 225 -18.94 -25.17 -29.13
CA PRO A 225 -20.18 -24.59 -28.60
C PRO A 225 -21.05 -23.98 -29.69
N GLU A 226 -22.35 -23.85 -29.42
CA GLU A 226 -23.33 -23.33 -30.39
C GLU A 226 -23.07 -21.87 -30.82
N GLY A 227 -22.35 -21.12 -30.04
CA GLY A 227 -22.04 -19.71 -30.34
C GLY A 227 -20.94 -19.51 -31.39
N PHE A 228 -20.30 -20.59 -31.84
CA PHE A 228 -19.20 -20.54 -32.79
C PHE A 228 -19.36 -21.58 -33.88
N ASP A 229 -18.96 -21.21 -35.09
CA ASP A 229 -18.86 -22.13 -36.21
C ASP A 229 -17.41 -22.49 -36.52
N PHE A 230 -17.20 -23.70 -37.01
CA PHE A 230 -15.89 -24.15 -37.44
C PHE A 230 -15.54 -23.54 -38.81
N ASN A 231 -14.32 -22.94 -38.88
CA ASN A 231 -13.75 -22.50 -40.15
C ASN A 231 -12.75 -23.52 -40.69
N ASN A 232 -11.67 -23.74 -39.97
CA ASN A 232 -10.63 -24.70 -40.34
C ASN A 232 -9.79 -25.06 -39.12
N ALA A 233 -8.91 -26.03 -39.30
CA ALA A 233 -7.88 -26.36 -38.30
C ALA A 233 -6.57 -26.73 -38.98
N SER A 234 -5.47 -26.61 -38.26
CA SER A 234 -4.17 -27.13 -38.66
C SER A 234 -3.58 -27.93 -37.52
N VAL A 235 -2.90 -29.03 -37.85
CA VAL A 235 -2.34 -29.95 -36.87
C VAL A 235 -0.87 -30.16 -37.16
N SER A 236 -0.09 -30.31 -36.09
CA SER A 236 1.35 -30.61 -36.19
C SER A 236 1.63 -32.05 -36.58
N ARG A 237 0.70 -32.96 -36.28
CA ARG A 237 0.78 -34.39 -36.55
C ARG A 237 -0.60 -34.97 -36.85
N GLY A 238 -0.61 -36.08 -37.56
CA GLY A 238 -1.86 -36.79 -37.86
C GLY A 238 -2.78 -36.02 -38.77
N ASN A 239 -4.05 -36.26 -38.62
CA ASN A 239 -5.10 -35.63 -39.40
C ASN A 239 -6.32 -35.34 -38.52
N TYR A 240 -7.16 -34.45 -39.00
CA TYR A 240 -8.42 -34.14 -38.32
C TYR A 240 -9.60 -34.30 -39.27
N ARG A 241 -10.77 -34.44 -38.67
CA ARG A 241 -12.04 -34.38 -39.36
C ARG A 241 -13.06 -33.63 -38.51
N LEU A 242 -14.10 -33.16 -39.09
CA LEU A 242 -15.22 -32.54 -38.41
C LEU A 242 -16.42 -33.49 -38.43
N ASP A 243 -16.82 -34.00 -37.28
CA ASP A 243 -17.98 -34.85 -37.14
C ASP A 243 -19.23 -34.03 -36.80
N SER A 244 -20.33 -34.30 -37.52
CA SER A 244 -21.63 -33.64 -37.30
C SER A 244 -21.57 -32.10 -37.32
N GLY A 245 -20.56 -31.54 -37.94
CA GLY A 245 -20.31 -30.10 -37.96
C GLY A 245 -19.93 -29.46 -36.62
N ARG A 246 -19.81 -30.25 -35.55
CA ARG A 246 -19.66 -29.73 -34.18
C ARG A 246 -18.54 -30.33 -33.38
N ILE A 247 -17.93 -31.42 -33.84
CA ILE A 247 -16.86 -32.09 -33.10
C ILE A 247 -15.62 -32.19 -33.99
N VAL A 248 -14.54 -31.53 -33.59
CA VAL A 248 -13.26 -31.70 -34.24
C VAL A 248 -12.60 -32.95 -33.65
N VAL A 249 -12.38 -33.95 -34.50
CA VAL A 249 -11.73 -35.20 -34.14
C VAL A 249 -10.31 -35.18 -34.71
N TRP A 250 -9.34 -35.21 -33.85
CA TRP A 250 -7.92 -35.19 -34.23
C TRP A 250 -7.26 -36.53 -33.90
N ASN A 251 -6.89 -37.26 -34.94
CA ASN A 251 -6.12 -38.48 -34.80
C ASN A 251 -4.63 -38.17 -34.86
N LEU A 252 -3.95 -38.38 -33.76
CA LEU A 252 -2.51 -38.18 -33.68
C LEU A 252 -1.80 -39.49 -34.02
N ASN A 253 -1.07 -39.49 -35.11
CA ASN A 253 -0.22 -40.61 -35.48
C ASN A 253 1.19 -40.36 -35.00
N ASP A 254 1.82 -41.35 -34.40
CA ASP A 254 3.18 -41.23 -33.88
C ASP A 254 3.38 -40.03 -32.98
N CYS A 255 2.46 -39.80 -32.03
CA CYS A 255 2.52 -38.65 -31.16
C CYS A 255 3.74 -38.67 -30.21
N ASP A 256 4.20 -37.52 -29.87
CA ASP A 256 5.19 -37.28 -28.80
C ASP A 256 4.59 -36.37 -27.71
N MET A 257 5.44 -35.73 -26.93
CA MET A 257 5.00 -34.85 -25.84
C MET A 257 4.50 -33.49 -26.31
N ASN A 258 4.82 -33.09 -27.56
CA ASN A 258 4.50 -31.76 -28.06
C ASN A 258 3.68 -31.87 -29.34
N ASN A 259 2.38 -31.89 -29.18
CA ASN A 259 1.44 -31.94 -30.28
C ASN A 259 0.59 -30.68 -30.28
N TYR A 260 0.44 -30.07 -31.43
CA TYR A 260 -0.24 -28.78 -31.56
C TYR A 260 -1.40 -28.87 -32.54
N ILE A 261 -2.49 -28.24 -32.19
CA ILE A 261 -3.61 -27.98 -33.09
C ILE A 261 -4.01 -26.52 -32.98
N THR A 262 -4.25 -25.90 -34.10
CA THR A 262 -4.85 -24.56 -34.20
C THR A 262 -6.23 -24.69 -34.80
N ILE A 263 -7.25 -24.24 -34.09
CA ILE A 263 -8.64 -24.30 -34.49
C ILE A 263 -9.12 -22.87 -34.75
N SER A 264 -9.62 -22.61 -35.97
CA SER A 264 -10.23 -21.33 -36.30
C SER A 264 -11.74 -21.43 -36.22
N LEU A 265 -12.34 -20.56 -35.43
CA LEU A 265 -13.78 -20.50 -35.19
C LEU A 265 -14.34 -19.13 -35.49
N LYS A 266 -15.52 -19.05 -36.06
CA LYS A 266 -16.23 -17.80 -36.28
C LYS A 266 -17.29 -17.60 -35.20
N ALA A 267 -17.28 -16.43 -34.57
CA ALA A 267 -18.27 -16.07 -33.57
C ALA A 267 -19.62 -15.74 -34.24
N LEU A 268 -20.69 -16.37 -33.77
CA LEU A 268 -22.03 -16.22 -34.33
C LEU A 268 -22.93 -15.33 -33.51
N LYS A 269 -22.83 -15.42 -32.20
CA LYS A 269 -23.66 -14.66 -31.27
C LYS A 269 -22.89 -14.29 -30.01
N SER A 270 -23.28 -13.20 -29.41
CA SER A 270 -22.73 -12.74 -28.14
C SER A 270 -23.04 -13.71 -27.02
N GLY A 271 -22.09 -13.98 -26.18
CA GLY A 271 -22.24 -14.85 -25.04
C GLY A 271 -20.92 -15.45 -24.55
N GLN A 272 -21.06 -16.26 -23.54
CA GLN A 272 -20.00 -17.02 -22.93
C GLN A 272 -20.29 -18.51 -23.17
N PHE A 273 -19.32 -19.22 -23.70
CA PHE A 273 -19.50 -20.60 -24.17
C PHE A 273 -18.35 -21.47 -23.67
N ASP A 274 -18.58 -22.78 -23.60
CA ASP A 274 -17.57 -23.76 -23.22
C ASP A 274 -17.16 -24.60 -24.42
N LEU A 275 -15.86 -24.71 -24.65
CA LEU A 275 -15.26 -25.64 -25.58
C LEU A 275 -14.75 -26.83 -24.78
N TYR A 276 -15.37 -27.98 -24.97
CA TYR A 276 -14.98 -29.21 -24.26
C TYR A 276 -13.93 -29.94 -25.05
N HIS A 277 -12.98 -30.56 -24.37
CA HIS A 277 -11.96 -31.41 -24.99
C HIS A 277 -11.81 -32.73 -24.24
N SER A 278 -11.55 -33.77 -25.02
CA SER A 278 -11.41 -35.12 -24.53
C SER A 278 -10.26 -35.83 -25.22
N LEU A 279 -9.80 -36.90 -24.60
CA LEU A 279 -8.71 -37.73 -25.06
C LEU A 279 -9.15 -39.19 -24.98
N ASP A 280 -9.13 -39.90 -26.12
CA ASP A 280 -9.60 -41.28 -26.22
C ASP A 280 -11.00 -41.51 -25.62
N ASN A 281 -11.93 -40.61 -25.94
CA ASN A 281 -13.30 -40.56 -25.41
C ASN A 281 -13.41 -40.30 -23.89
N ASN A 282 -12.34 -39.93 -23.25
CA ASN A 282 -12.37 -39.53 -21.85
C ASN A 282 -12.30 -38.02 -21.74
N PHE A 283 -13.23 -37.44 -21.02
CA PHE A 283 -13.25 -36.00 -20.78
C PHE A 283 -11.99 -35.55 -20.04
N VAL A 284 -11.39 -34.47 -20.50
CA VAL A 284 -10.24 -33.86 -19.85
C VAL A 284 -10.58 -32.50 -19.24
N GLY A 285 -11.28 -31.66 -19.98
CA GLY A 285 -11.60 -30.35 -19.46
C GLY A 285 -12.38 -29.49 -20.46
N SER A 286 -12.49 -28.22 -20.12
CA SER A 286 -13.11 -27.22 -20.98
C SER A 286 -12.40 -25.88 -20.86
N ASP A 287 -12.50 -25.08 -21.90
CA ASP A 287 -12.07 -23.69 -21.92
C ASP A 287 -13.24 -22.79 -22.29
N LYS A 288 -13.25 -21.61 -21.69
CA LYS A 288 -14.30 -20.64 -21.98
C LYS A 288 -13.96 -19.80 -23.19
N LEU A 289 -14.95 -19.62 -24.06
CA LEU A 289 -14.90 -18.74 -25.22
C LEU A 289 -15.88 -17.60 -25.01
N PHE A 290 -15.44 -16.42 -25.43
CA PHE A 290 -16.22 -15.19 -25.27
C PHE A 290 -16.43 -14.55 -26.63
N ALA A 291 -17.69 -14.29 -26.98
CA ALA A 291 -18.06 -13.53 -28.17
C ALA A 291 -18.92 -12.34 -27.73
N ASN A 292 -18.70 -11.19 -28.35
CA ASN A 292 -19.35 -9.95 -27.93
C ASN A 292 -19.80 -9.13 -29.13
N ASP A 293 -20.96 -8.49 -29.01
CA ASP A 293 -21.42 -7.48 -29.94
C ASP A 293 -20.68 -6.16 -29.69
N TYR A 294 -20.71 -5.29 -30.69
CA TYR A 294 -20.18 -3.91 -30.56
C TYR A 294 -21.07 -3.08 -29.61
N GLY A 295 -20.56 -1.95 -29.21
CA GLY A 295 -21.24 -1.06 -28.26
C GLY A 295 -20.89 -1.37 -26.82
N ALA A 296 -19.60 -1.34 -26.51
CA ALA A 296 -19.10 -1.57 -25.16
C ALA A 296 -19.69 -0.59 -24.15
N VAL A 297 -20.06 -1.11 -22.99
CA VAL A 297 -20.62 -0.35 -21.87
C VAL A 297 -19.75 -0.57 -20.64
N LEU A 298 -19.28 0.52 -20.06
CA LEU A 298 -18.58 0.52 -18.79
C LEU A 298 -19.56 0.68 -17.64
N CYS A 299 -19.29 0.02 -16.53
CA CYS A 299 -19.87 0.33 -15.24
C CYS A 299 -18.76 0.61 -14.22
N ALA A 300 -19.02 1.51 -13.33
CA ALA A 300 -18.13 1.84 -12.22
C ALA A 300 -18.97 2.33 -11.06
N ASP A 301 -18.69 1.83 -9.87
CA ASP A 301 -19.39 2.21 -8.65
C ASP A 301 -18.49 3.08 -7.79
N ASP A 302 -19.10 4.00 -7.05
CA ASP A 302 -18.43 4.79 -6.03
C ASP A 302 -17.83 3.87 -4.97
N VAL A 303 -16.70 4.28 -4.43
CA VAL A 303 -16.03 3.57 -3.34
C VAL A 303 -15.93 4.49 -2.14
N ASN A 304 -16.41 4.00 -1.00
CA ASN A 304 -16.20 4.59 0.30
C ASN A 304 -15.38 3.62 1.14
N LYS A 305 -14.23 4.06 1.60
CA LYS A 305 -13.33 3.21 2.36
C LYS A 305 -12.60 4.01 3.41
N TYR A 306 -12.14 3.34 4.44
CA TYR A 306 -11.18 3.90 5.38
C TYR A 306 -9.76 3.79 4.83
N TYR A 307 -8.88 4.63 5.32
CA TYR A 307 -7.48 4.60 4.98
C TYR A 307 -6.91 3.18 5.12
N ARG A 308 -6.30 2.67 4.04
CA ARG A 308 -5.77 1.30 3.95
C ARG A 308 -6.80 0.19 4.12
N GLY A 309 -8.08 0.50 4.02
CA GLY A 309 -9.11 -0.53 3.95
C GLY A 309 -8.98 -1.42 2.72
N PRO A 310 -9.57 -2.63 2.75
CA PRO A 310 -9.39 -3.63 1.69
C PRO A 310 -10.18 -3.36 0.42
N GLU A 311 -11.11 -2.42 0.42
CA GLU A 311 -11.98 -2.13 -0.70
C GLU A 311 -11.16 -1.70 -1.93
N ARG A 312 -11.52 -2.26 -3.06
CA ARG A 312 -10.89 -1.96 -4.34
C ARG A 312 -11.85 -1.18 -5.22
N PHE A 313 -11.29 -0.39 -6.13
CA PHE A 313 -12.08 0.20 -7.19
C PHE A 313 -12.24 -0.81 -8.32
N SER A 314 -13.47 -1.20 -8.59
CA SER A 314 -13.79 -2.19 -9.61
C SER A 314 -14.64 -1.60 -10.70
N ILE A 315 -14.36 -1.99 -11.93
CA ILE A 315 -15.14 -1.63 -13.10
C ILE A 315 -15.63 -2.89 -13.80
N CYS A 316 -16.68 -2.79 -14.56
CA CYS A 316 -17.09 -3.84 -15.48
C CYS A 316 -17.10 -3.31 -16.92
N LEU A 317 -16.80 -4.18 -17.86
CA LEU A 317 -16.89 -3.93 -19.28
C LEU A 317 -17.76 -5.02 -19.91
N LYS A 318 -18.89 -4.62 -20.47
CA LYS A 318 -19.88 -5.52 -21.06
C LYS A 318 -20.31 -5.02 -22.43
N ASP A 319 -20.84 -5.92 -23.22
CA ASP A 319 -21.49 -5.53 -24.46
C ASP A 319 -22.95 -5.08 -24.24
N VAL A 320 -23.63 -4.71 -25.30
CA VAL A 320 -25.02 -4.24 -25.23
C VAL A 320 -26.01 -5.30 -24.74
N ASN A 321 -25.65 -6.57 -24.79
CA ASN A 321 -26.46 -7.68 -24.30
C ASN A 321 -26.14 -8.04 -22.85
N GLY A 322 -25.23 -7.33 -22.22
CA GLY A 322 -24.79 -7.59 -20.84
C GLY A 322 -23.75 -8.70 -20.69
N ASN A 323 -23.21 -9.20 -21.81
CA ASN A 323 -22.16 -10.22 -21.78
C ASN A 323 -20.80 -9.59 -21.50
N PRO A 324 -19.94 -10.24 -20.70
CA PRO A 324 -18.64 -9.70 -20.38
C PRO A 324 -17.74 -9.59 -21.61
N ILE A 325 -17.02 -8.48 -21.71
CA ILE A 325 -15.95 -8.30 -22.69
C ILE A 325 -14.63 -8.61 -21.98
N VAL A 326 -13.90 -9.57 -22.50
CA VAL A 326 -12.74 -10.18 -21.86
C VAL A 326 -11.46 -9.86 -22.61
N GLY A 327 -10.40 -9.61 -21.88
CA GLY A 327 -9.07 -9.41 -22.46
C GLY A 327 -8.84 -8.03 -23.06
N GLU A 328 -9.70 -7.06 -22.77
CA GLU A 328 -9.60 -5.70 -23.28
C GLU A 328 -9.01 -4.74 -22.25
N ASN A 329 -8.31 -3.73 -22.74
CA ASN A 329 -7.65 -2.75 -21.90
C ASN A 329 -8.62 -1.64 -21.49
N VAL A 330 -8.67 -1.36 -20.21
CA VAL A 330 -9.40 -0.25 -19.62
C VAL A 330 -8.41 0.65 -18.91
N ILE A 331 -8.56 1.96 -19.05
CA ILE A 331 -7.73 2.94 -18.37
C ILE A 331 -8.53 3.53 -17.22
N ILE A 332 -7.96 3.45 -16.02
CA ILE A 332 -8.49 4.07 -14.81
C ILE A 332 -7.56 5.21 -14.43
N ASN A 333 -8.08 6.44 -14.52
CA ASN A 333 -7.37 7.63 -14.06
C ASN A 333 -7.88 8.04 -12.68
N ILE A 334 -7.00 8.07 -11.71
CA ILE A 334 -7.31 8.55 -10.36
C ILE A 334 -6.09 9.26 -9.80
N ASN A 335 -6.32 10.39 -9.14
CA ASN A 335 -5.26 11.22 -8.54
C ASN A 335 -4.17 11.59 -9.56
N GLY A 336 -4.55 11.85 -10.80
CA GLY A 336 -3.61 12.24 -11.86
C GLY A 336 -2.76 11.13 -12.43
N VAL A 337 -3.02 9.86 -12.10
CA VAL A 337 -2.27 8.70 -12.56
C VAL A 337 -3.18 7.81 -13.39
N ASP A 338 -2.68 7.40 -14.56
CA ASP A 338 -3.36 6.43 -15.41
C ASP A 338 -2.89 5.01 -15.09
N TYR A 339 -3.87 4.13 -14.86
CA TYR A 339 -3.64 2.71 -14.64
C TYR A 339 -4.31 1.92 -15.76
N LYS A 340 -3.52 1.12 -16.45
CA LYS A 340 -4.02 0.23 -17.49
C LYS A 340 -4.33 -1.14 -16.89
N LYS A 341 -5.58 -1.57 -17.02
CA LYS A 341 -6.06 -2.85 -16.52
C LYS A 341 -6.71 -3.64 -17.65
N VAL A 342 -6.60 -4.96 -17.56
CA VAL A 342 -7.20 -5.87 -18.55
C VAL A 342 -8.43 -6.50 -17.93
N SER A 343 -9.55 -6.50 -18.67
CA SER A 343 -10.78 -7.14 -18.22
C SER A 343 -10.62 -8.65 -18.12
N ASP A 344 -11.10 -9.22 -17.03
CA ASP A 344 -11.03 -10.65 -16.74
C ASP A 344 -12.20 -11.42 -17.39
N ASP A 345 -12.33 -12.69 -17.05
CA ASP A 345 -13.37 -13.58 -17.59
C ASP A 345 -14.81 -13.20 -17.18
N LYS A 346 -14.96 -12.27 -16.27
CA LYS A 346 -16.25 -11.67 -15.88
C LYS A 346 -16.44 -10.27 -16.44
N GLY A 347 -15.51 -9.81 -17.27
CA GLY A 347 -15.48 -8.45 -17.78
C GLY A 347 -15.10 -7.42 -16.74
N THR A 348 -14.52 -7.81 -15.63
CA THR A 348 -14.16 -6.90 -14.53
C THR A 348 -12.67 -6.60 -14.53
N ALA A 349 -12.36 -5.41 -14.07
CA ALA A 349 -11.00 -5.01 -13.75
C ALA A 349 -11.03 -4.24 -12.43
N SER A 350 -10.01 -4.38 -11.64
CA SER A 350 -9.96 -3.74 -10.33
C SER A 350 -8.61 -3.10 -10.06
N LEU A 351 -8.64 -2.04 -9.25
CA LEU A 351 -7.48 -1.29 -8.82
C LEU A 351 -7.46 -1.23 -7.31
N ALA A 352 -6.32 -1.57 -6.71
CA ALA A 352 -6.09 -1.34 -5.30
C ALA A 352 -5.99 0.16 -5.03
N ILE A 353 -6.67 0.62 -3.99
CA ILE A 353 -6.66 2.03 -3.61
C ILE A 353 -5.78 2.21 -2.39
N ASN A 354 -4.60 2.77 -2.63
CA ASN A 354 -3.62 3.11 -1.59
C ASN A 354 -3.40 4.63 -1.53
N LEU A 355 -4.49 5.37 -1.57
CA LEU A 355 -4.46 6.82 -1.54
C LEU A 355 -4.61 7.33 -0.10
N ASP A 356 -4.07 8.52 0.13
CA ASP A 356 -4.30 9.24 1.38
C ASP A 356 -5.79 9.55 1.54
N SER A 357 -6.20 9.85 2.76
CA SER A 357 -7.57 10.27 3.03
C SER A 357 -7.93 11.50 2.20
N GLY A 358 -9.13 11.51 1.68
CA GLY A 358 -9.62 12.56 0.81
C GLY A 358 -10.70 12.08 -0.15
N GLU A 359 -11.09 12.98 -1.04
CA GLU A 359 -12.07 12.70 -2.08
C GLU A 359 -11.40 12.76 -3.44
N TYR A 360 -11.63 11.73 -4.24
CA TYR A 360 -11.02 11.57 -5.55
C TYR A 360 -12.09 11.27 -6.59
N LEU A 361 -11.85 11.72 -7.81
CA LEU A 361 -12.68 11.36 -8.95
C LEU A 361 -11.90 10.37 -9.80
N ALA A 362 -12.43 9.15 -9.90
CA ALA A 362 -11.92 8.14 -10.81
C ALA A 362 -12.59 8.32 -12.18
N LYS A 363 -11.79 8.38 -13.23
CA LYS A 363 -12.24 8.47 -14.61
C LYS A 363 -11.85 7.17 -15.31
N VAL A 364 -12.85 6.44 -15.78
CA VAL A 364 -12.65 5.16 -16.45
C VAL A 364 -12.94 5.35 -17.93
N SER A 365 -12.06 4.87 -18.78
CA SER A 365 -12.22 4.93 -20.23
C SER A 365 -11.87 3.62 -20.89
N TYR A 366 -12.64 3.29 -21.90
CA TYR A 366 -12.38 2.20 -22.80
C TYR A 366 -12.44 2.70 -24.24
N ASN A 367 -11.47 2.34 -25.03
CA ASN A 367 -11.47 2.57 -26.47
C ASN A 367 -10.77 1.38 -27.15
N GLY A 368 -11.53 0.51 -27.73
CA GLY A 368 -11.01 -0.74 -28.30
C GLY A 368 -11.92 -1.33 -29.36
N ARG A 369 -11.75 -2.63 -29.62
CA ARG A 369 -12.44 -3.35 -30.71
C ARG A 369 -13.96 -3.31 -30.62
N PHE A 370 -14.51 -3.18 -29.44
CA PHE A 370 -15.95 -3.24 -29.19
C PHE A 370 -16.61 -1.87 -29.06
N GLY A 371 -15.87 -0.81 -29.33
CA GLY A 371 -16.35 0.56 -29.24
C GLY A 371 -15.60 1.39 -28.20
N SER A 372 -16.24 2.42 -27.69
CA SER A 372 -15.69 3.28 -26.65
C SER A 372 -16.76 3.70 -25.68
N ASP A 373 -16.37 3.86 -24.44
CA ASP A 373 -17.21 4.39 -23.37
C ASP A 373 -16.34 5.02 -22.28
N SER A 374 -16.94 5.88 -21.50
CA SER A 374 -16.28 6.48 -20.34
C SER A 374 -17.27 6.63 -19.18
N LYS A 375 -16.77 6.44 -17.97
CA LYS A 375 -17.53 6.59 -16.73
C LYS A 375 -16.70 7.31 -15.68
N LYS A 376 -17.38 7.93 -14.75
CA LYS A 376 -16.76 8.56 -13.58
C LYS A 376 -17.37 7.97 -12.32
N ALA A 377 -16.54 7.84 -11.30
CA ALA A 377 -16.98 7.40 -9.98
C ALA A 377 -16.21 8.15 -8.91
N ASN A 378 -16.83 8.33 -7.77
CA ASN A 378 -16.21 8.97 -6.63
C ASN A 378 -15.54 7.93 -5.75
N VAL A 379 -14.33 8.25 -5.31
CA VAL A 379 -13.60 7.45 -4.34
C VAL A 379 -13.36 8.32 -3.12
N LYS A 380 -13.91 7.91 -2.00
CA LYS A 380 -13.74 8.60 -0.72
C LYS A 380 -12.96 7.73 0.24
N VAL A 381 -11.83 8.25 0.68
CA VAL A 381 -10.98 7.60 1.67
C VAL A 381 -11.12 8.37 2.97
N TYR A 382 -11.69 7.72 3.98
CA TYR A 382 -11.90 8.31 5.30
C TYR A 382 -10.66 8.17 6.16
N GLU A 383 -10.39 9.23 6.92
CA GLU A 383 -9.37 9.20 7.96
C GLU A 383 -9.71 8.19 9.05
N THR A 384 -8.68 7.60 9.62
CA THR A 384 -8.81 6.72 10.79
C THR A 384 -8.31 7.37 12.08
N ILE A 385 -7.85 8.61 11.97
CA ILE A 385 -7.49 9.46 13.10
C ILE A 385 -8.35 10.70 13.01
N SER A 386 -9.06 11.03 14.08
CA SER A 386 -9.87 12.23 14.17
C SER A 386 -9.59 12.98 15.48
N GLY A 387 -9.70 14.29 15.42
CA GLY A 387 -9.45 15.15 16.57
C GLY A 387 -9.60 16.61 16.15
N ASN A 388 -9.30 17.49 17.07
CA ASN A 388 -9.40 18.94 16.84
C ASN A 388 -8.09 19.63 17.19
N ASP A 389 -7.79 20.70 16.46
CA ASP A 389 -6.74 21.62 16.86
C ASP A 389 -7.06 22.19 18.24
N ILE A 390 -6.03 22.53 18.99
CA ILE A 390 -6.18 23.12 20.31
C ILE A 390 -5.59 24.52 20.32
N VAL A 391 -6.34 25.44 20.93
CA VAL A 391 -5.85 26.74 21.37
C VAL A 391 -6.06 26.82 22.88
N LYS A 392 -4.99 26.95 23.65
CA LYS A 392 -5.05 26.99 25.10
C LYS A 392 -4.12 28.05 25.65
N MET A 393 -4.42 28.52 26.86
CA MET A 393 -3.50 29.35 27.61
C MET A 393 -2.38 28.47 28.21
N PHE A 394 -1.24 29.08 28.41
CA PHE A 394 -0.13 28.43 29.12
C PHE A 394 -0.59 27.92 30.48
N ARG A 395 -0.25 26.66 30.81
CA ARG A 395 -0.65 25.95 32.04
C ARG A 395 -2.14 25.66 32.21
N ASN A 396 -2.94 25.90 31.20
CA ASN A 396 -4.33 25.42 31.20
C ASN A 396 -4.34 23.89 31.14
N GLU A 397 -5.30 23.27 31.82
CA GLU A 397 -5.40 21.81 31.94
C GLU A 397 -5.98 21.14 30.71
N THR A 398 -6.36 21.87 29.68
CA THR A 398 -6.91 21.29 28.45
C THR A 398 -5.94 20.29 27.85
N GLN A 399 -6.45 19.08 27.63
CA GLN A 399 -5.70 18.01 27.00
C GLN A 399 -6.06 17.88 25.52
N PHE A 400 -5.14 17.31 24.76
CA PHE A 400 -5.41 16.90 23.39
C PHE A 400 -6.05 15.54 23.39
N TYR A 401 -7.13 15.36 22.60
CA TYR A 401 -7.81 14.08 22.38
C TYR A 401 -7.78 13.75 20.90
N ALA A 402 -7.52 12.48 20.60
CA ALA A 402 -7.70 11.94 19.25
C ALA A 402 -8.40 10.59 19.34
N LYS A 403 -9.27 10.34 18.36
CA LYS A 403 -9.92 9.05 18.18
C LYS A 403 -9.24 8.28 17.09
N PHE A 404 -8.99 7.00 17.36
CA PHE A 404 -8.36 6.06 16.44
C PHE A 404 -9.33 4.94 16.13
N ILE A 405 -9.47 4.64 14.86
CA ILE A 405 -10.23 3.50 14.37
C ILE A 405 -9.34 2.64 13.48
N ASP A 406 -9.71 1.38 13.27
CA ASP A 406 -9.03 0.53 12.31
C ASP A 406 -9.53 0.79 10.88
N SER A 407 -8.96 0.10 9.91
CA SER A 407 -9.32 0.28 8.50
C SER A 407 -10.70 -0.30 8.14
N SER A 408 -11.39 -0.90 9.09
CA SER A 408 -12.79 -1.36 8.96
C SER A 408 -13.78 -0.43 9.68
N GLY A 409 -13.28 0.63 10.32
CA GLY A 409 -14.10 1.59 11.03
C GLY A 409 -14.36 1.28 12.49
N ASN A 410 -13.74 0.23 13.04
CA ASN A 410 -13.92 -0.16 14.44
C ASN A 410 -12.96 0.64 15.33
N PRO A 411 -13.41 1.13 16.50
CA PRO A 411 -12.52 1.80 17.44
C PRO A 411 -11.34 0.92 17.87
N LEU A 412 -10.16 1.50 17.97
CA LEU A 412 -9.01 0.84 18.57
C LEU A 412 -9.13 0.90 20.09
N ALA A 413 -9.68 -0.14 20.68
CA ALA A 413 -9.86 -0.21 22.12
C ALA A 413 -8.58 -0.67 22.80
N LYS A 414 -8.15 0.05 23.84
CA LYS A 414 -7.00 -0.32 24.70
C LYS A 414 -5.73 -0.63 23.90
N ARG A 415 -5.45 0.19 22.88
CA ARG A 415 -4.29 0.06 22.00
C ARG A 415 -3.31 1.20 22.27
N ALA A 416 -2.03 0.88 22.21
CA ALA A 416 -0.99 1.89 22.29
C ALA A 416 -0.92 2.67 20.97
N VAL A 417 -1.02 3.99 21.07
CA VAL A 417 -0.88 4.93 19.94
C VAL A 417 0.24 5.90 20.24
N THR A 418 0.78 6.52 19.21
CA THR A 418 1.92 7.41 19.32
C THR A 418 1.56 8.82 18.90
N PHE A 419 2.00 9.80 19.70
CA PHE A 419 1.96 11.21 19.37
C PHE A 419 3.37 11.76 19.30
N ASN A 420 3.63 12.65 18.36
CA ASN A 420 4.86 13.42 18.30
C ASN A 420 4.53 14.89 18.39
N ILE A 421 5.10 15.58 19.36
CA ILE A 421 5.01 17.04 19.46
C ILE A 421 6.33 17.58 20.00
N ASN A 422 6.78 18.68 19.41
CA ASN A 422 8.03 19.35 19.81
C ASN A 422 9.24 18.40 19.81
N GLY A 423 9.27 17.45 18.85
CA GLY A 423 10.37 16.49 18.70
C GLY A 423 10.36 15.35 19.71
N VAL A 424 9.34 15.22 20.52
CA VAL A 424 9.22 14.16 21.54
C VAL A 424 8.07 13.22 21.17
N PHE A 425 8.34 11.92 21.27
CA PHE A 425 7.34 10.88 21.04
C PHE A 425 6.72 10.44 22.36
N TYR A 426 5.39 10.34 22.35
CA TYR A 426 4.61 9.92 23.51
C TYR A 426 3.76 8.73 23.12
N THR A 427 3.77 7.69 23.92
CA THR A 427 2.87 6.54 23.78
C THR A 427 1.73 6.67 24.77
N ARG A 428 0.51 6.53 24.29
CA ARG A 428 -0.71 6.57 25.12
C ARG A 428 -1.62 5.43 24.71
N ASN A 429 -2.36 4.90 25.66
CA ASN A 429 -3.34 3.86 25.42
C ASN A 429 -4.70 4.48 25.14
N THR A 430 -5.37 3.97 24.11
CA THR A 430 -6.76 4.35 23.84
C THR A 430 -7.70 3.74 24.87
N ASP A 431 -8.84 4.40 25.08
CA ASP A 431 -9.94 3.83 25.84
C ASP A 431 -10.76 2.83 25.00
N ASP A 432 -11.87 2.34 25.56
CA ASP A 432 -12.74 1.38 24.84
C ASP A 432 -13.40 1.97 23.59
N SER A 433 -13.50 3.29 23.50
CA SER A 433 -14.07 4.01 22.35
C SER A 433 -13.01 4.45 21.33
N GLY A 434 -11.75 4.13 21.57
CA GLY A 434 -10.65 4.49 20.67
C GLY A 434 -10.04 5.86 20.89
N TYR A 435 -10.38 6.56 21.97
CA TYR A 435 -9.80 7.86 22.30
C TYR A 435 -8.52 7.73 23.10
N ALA A 436 -7.50 8.48 22.71
CA ALA A 436 -6.29 8.69 23.48
C ALA A 436 -6.13 10.17 23.78
N LYS A 437 -5.51 10.47 24.89
CA LYS A 437 -5.30 11.85 25.36
C LYS A 437 -3.84 12.12 25.66
N LEU A 438 -3.45 13.37 25.49
CA LEU A 438 -2.11 13.84 25.78
C LEU A 438 -2.17 15.17 26.51
N ASN A 439 -1.48 15.27 27.64
CA ASN A 439 -1.26 16.53 28.32
C ASN A 439 -0.34 17.41 27.50
N ILE A 440 -0.69 18.67 27.35
CA ILE A 440 0.10 19.65 26.64
C ILE A 440 0.77 20.58 27.67
N ASN A 441 2.00 20.27 28.03
CA ASN A 441 2.81 21.04 28.97
C ASN A 441 3.97 21.73 28.24
N LEU A 442 3.63 22.53 27.26
CA LEU A 442 4.58 23.24 26.43
C LEU A 442 4.59 24.73 26.73
N ARG A 443 5.71 25.35 26.44
CA ARG A 443 5.84 26.82 26.52
C ARG A 443 4.94 27.48 25.47
N PRO A 444 4.61 28.77 25.66
CA PRO A 444 3.85 29.52 24.65
C PRO A 444 4.50 29.41 23.27
N GLY A 445 3.66 29.18 22.28
CA GLY A 445 4.09 29.01 20.90
C GLY A 445 3.08 28.23 20.08
N THR A 446 3.44 27.97 18.83
CA THR A 446 2.65 27.15 17.91
C THR A 446 3.42 25.85 17.62
N TYR A 447 2.71 24.75 17.66
CA TYR A 447 3.27 23.43 17.51
C TYR A 447 2.41 22.61 16.57
N ILE A 448 3.00 21.61 15.96
CA ILE A 448 2.28 20.59 15.23
C ILE A 448 2.40 19.28 16.00
N LEU A 449 1.25 18.73 16.41
CA LEU A 449 1.17 17.41 16.99
C LEU A 449 0.84 16.44 15.87
N THR A 450 1.65 15.41 15.70
CA THR A 450 1.42 14.33 14.75
C THR A 450 0.96 13.09 15.51
N ALA A 451 -0.21 12.59 15.16
CA ALA A 451 -0.76 11.33 15.67
C ALA A 451 -0.48 10.21 14.67
N TYR A 452 -0.15 9.04 15.18
CA TYR A 452 0.17 7.86 14.38
C TYR A 452 -0.78 6.72 14.73
N ASN A 453 -1.40 6.15 13.70
CA ASN A 453 -2.25 4.97 13.87
C ASN A 453 -1.38 3.70 13.75
N PRO A 454 -1.32 2.84 14.77
CA PRO A 454 -0.42 1.70 14.77
C PRO A 454 -0.83 0.56 13.83
N VAL A 455 -2.10 0.50 13.43
CA VAL A 455 -2.61 -0.62 12.62
C VAL A 455 -2.51 -0.38 11.11
N ASN A 456 -2.49 0.88 10.68
CA ASN A 456 -2.43 1.22 9.25
C ASN A 456 -1.38 2.26 8.90
N ASN A 457 -0.63 2.74 9.87
CA ASN A 457 0.42 3.74 9.73
C ASN A 457 -0.05 5.11 9.25
N GLU A 458 -1.33 5.41 9.39
CA GLU A 458 -1.83 6.75 9.09
C GLU A 458 -1.22 7.76 10.04
N LYS A 459 -0.89 8.93 9.50
CA LYS A 459 -0.38 10.07 10.25
C LYS A 459 -1.35 11.23 10.06
N LYS A 460 -1.62 11.94 11.12
CA LYS A 460 -2.41 13.18 11.04
C LYS A 460 -1.81 14.25 11.93
N GLY A 461 -1.66 15.45 11.36
CA GLY A 461 -1.17 16.62 12.08
C GLY A 461 -2.31 17.45 12.64
N PHE A 462 -2.07 18.02 13.81
CA PHE A 462 -2.98 18.93 14.49
C PHE A 462 -2.19 20.15 14.94
N ASN A 463 -2.82 21.31 14.84
CA ASN A 463 -2.21 22.56 15.31
C ASN A 463 -2.49 22.74 16.79
N ILE A 464 -1.43 22.95 17.55
CA ILE A 464 -1.51 23.22 18.98
C ILE A 464 -0.97 24.63 19.21
N THR A 465 -1.79 25.50 19.70
CA THR A 465 -1.41 26.87 20.03
C THR A 465 -1.46 27.04 21.55
N VAL A 466 -0.33 27.37 22.14
CA VAL A 466 -0.24 27.71 23.56
C VAL A 466 -0.04 29.22 23.63
N LYS A 467 -1.01 29.92 24.19
CA LYS A 467 -0.96 31.38 24.33
C LYS A 467 -0.20 31.76 25.58
N ALA A 468 0.66 32.76 25.43
CA ALA A 468 1.35 33.33 26.56
C ALA A 468 0.38 34.03 27.52
N LEU A 469 0.66 33.94 28.80
CA LEU A 469 -0.09 34.66 29.83
C LEU A 469 0.21 36.18 29.79
N ILE A 470 1.36 36.54 29.26
CA ILE A 470 1.76 37.94 29.08
C ILE A 470 1.82 38.23 27.59
N CYS A 471 1.13 39.26 27.15
CA CYS A 471 1.07 39.67 25.75
C CYS A 471 0.96 41.21 25.63
N GLU A 472 0.81 41.69 24.40
CA GLU A 472 0.80 43.14 24.11
C GLU A 472 1.98 43.88 24.68
N ASN A 473 3.09 43.18 24.83
CA ASN A 473 4.38 43.73 25.25
C ASN A 473 5.20 44.04 24.01
N HIS A 474 5.87 45.20 24.01
CA HIS A 474 6.63 45.67 22.86
C HIS A 474 8.00 46.15 23.25
N ASP A 475 8.94 46.12 22.36
CA ASP A 475 10.19 46.81 22.47
C ASP A 475 9.92 48.30 22.64
N MET A 476 10.78 48.95 23.40
CA MET A 476 10.57 50.33 23.81
C MET A 476 11.80 51.14 23.48
N VAL A 477 11.57 52.33 22.94
CA VAL A 477 12.56 53.37 22.75
C VAL A 477 12.06 54.63 23.43
N LYS A 478 12.80 55.18 24.32
CA LYS A 478 12.42 56.39 25.01
C LYS A 478 13.63 57.29 25.22
N TYR A 479 13.35 58.59 25.37
CA TYR A 479 14.39 59.52 25.83
C TYR A 479 14.53 59.48 27.34
N TYR A 480 15.71 59.78 27.83
CA TYR A 480 16.02 59.84 29.27
C TYR A 480 15.02 60.73 29.99
N LYS A 481 14.50 60.22 31.11
CA LYS A 481 13.45 60.89 31.93
C LYS A 481 12.12 61.14 31.24
N ASN A 482 11.90 60.58 30.09
CA ASN A 482 10.57 60.54 29.49
C ASN A 482 9.63 59.69 30.36
N SER A 483 8.37 60.04 30.45
CA SER A 483 7.40 59.35 31.32
C SER A 483 6.82 58.06 30.73
N THR A 484 7.21 57.69 29.50
CA THR A 484 6.73 56.47 28.88
C THR A 484 7.06 55.28 29.72
N GLN A 485 6.05 54.46 29.97
CA GLN A 485 6.15 53.25 30.76
C GLN A 485 6.19 52.02 29.88
N TYR A 486 6.87 50.95 30.35
CA TYR A 486 6.73 49.61 29.76
C TYR A 486 5.43 49.01 30.25
N THR A 487 4.61 48.48 29.33
CA THR A 487 3.33 47.93 29.64
C THR A 487 3.17 46.54 29.00
N ALA A 488 2.40 45.69 29.64
CA ALA A 488 1.99 44.41 29.09
C ALA A 488 0.58 44.06 29.57
N LYS A 489 -0.09 43.23 28.84
CA LYS A 489 -1.40 42.67 29.22
C LYS A 489 -1.22 41.27 29.76
N VAL A 490 -1.89 40.95 30.86
CA VAL A 490 -1.69 39.69 31.57
C VAL A 490 -3.01 38.96 31.74
N TYR A 491 -2.97 37.67 31.38
CA TYR A 491 -4.09 36.76 31.52
C TYR A 491 -3.75 35.62 32.45
N ASP A 492 -4.78 35.07 33.08
CA ASP A 492 -4.65 33.82 33.83
C ASP A 492 -4.82 32.61 32.90
N LYS A 493 -4.49 31.41 33.40
CA LYS A 493 -4.57 30.17 32.65
C LYS A 493 -5.98 29.81 32.14
N ASP A 494 -7.00 30.39 32.73
CA ASP A 494 -8.42 30.22 32.30
C ASP A 494 -8.83 31.17 31.19
N GLY A 495 -7.92 32.06 30.74
CA GLY A 495 -8.19 33.04 29.71
C GLY A 495 -8.79 34.35 30.21
N SER A 496 -9.07 34.49 31.51
CA SER A 496 -9.52 35.76 32.10
C SER A 496 -8.34 36.69 32.36
N LEU A 497 -8.62 37.97 32.48
CA LEU A 497 -7.60 38.96 32.87
C LEU A 497 -7.09 38.66 34.30
N ALA A 498 -5.80 38.75 34.48
CA ALA A 498 -5.15 38.45 35.76
C ALA A 498 -5.21 39.66 36.73
N ILE A 499 -6.37 40.25 36.89
CA ILE A 499 -6.59 41.46 37.72
C ILE A 499 -6.17 41.21 39.15
N GLY A 500 -5.41 42.10 39.70
CA GLY A 500 -4.94 42.06 41.10
C GLY A 500 -3.79 41.10 41.33
N LYS A 501 -3.32 40.41 40.31
CA LYS A 501 -2.18 39.50 40.38
C LYS A 501 -0.86 40.24 40.25
N ASN A 502 0.22 39.63 40.74
CA ASN A 502 1.54 40.25 40.74
C ASN A 502 2.39 39.70 39.60
N VAL A 503 3.06 40.61 38.90
CA VAL A 503 4.04 40.31 37.86
C VAL A 503 5.41 40.76 38.36
N ILE A 504 6.40 39.94 38.11
CA ILE A 504 7.79 40.26 38.43
C ILE A 504 8.47 40.76 37.16
N PHE A 505 9.01 41.97 37.20
CA PHE A 505 9.87 42.51 36.16
C PHE A 505 11.30 42.40 36.56
N ASN A 506 12.18 42.09 35.64
CA ASN A 506 13.62 42.15 35.79
C ASN A 506 14.18 43.06 34.70
N ILE A 507 14.86 44.14 35.13
CA ILE A 507 15.59 44.99 34.21
C ILE A 507 16.84 45.50 34.91
N ASN A 508 17.96 45.52 34.20
CA ASN A 508 19.25 45.99 34.72
C ASN A 508 19.66 45.30 36.06
N GLY A 509 19.33 43.99 36.17
CA GLY A 509 19.65 43.20 37.37
C GLY A 509 18.76 43.47 38.58
N VAL A 510 17.72 44.27 38.46
CA VAL A 510 16.81 44.61 39.55
C VAL A 510 15.43 44.03 39.30
N PHE A 511 14.83 43.46 40.33
CA PHE A 511 13.50 42.86 40.28
C PHE A 511 12.46 43.83 40.86
N TYR A 512 11.36 43.99 40.15
CA TYR A 512 10.24 44.84 40.53
C TYR A 512 8.97 44.04 40.55
N LYS A 513 8.19 44.14 41.62
CA LYS A 513 6.87 43.53 41.72
C LYS A 513 5.81 44.56 41.40
N ARG A 514 4.92 44.28 40.43
CA ARG A 514 3.85 45.17 40.02
C ARG A 514 2.54 44.41 39.96
N THR A 515 1.45 45.10 40.24
CA THR A 515 0.11 44.54 40.28
C THR A 515 -0.62 44.87 38.99
N VAL A 516 -1.29 43.85 38.43
CA VAL A 516 -2.14 44.00 37.23
C VAL A 516 -3.38 44.79 37.58
N ASP A 517 -3.69 45.80 36.79
CA ASP A 517 -4.85 46.69 37.00
C ASP A 517 -6.14 46.05 36.50
N GLU A 518 -7.25 46.81 36.61
CA GLU A 518 -8.59 46.37 36.23
C GLU A 518 -8.74 46.10 34.72
N ASN A 519 -7.88 46.67 33.90
CA ASN A 519 -7.85 46.46 32.47
C ASN A 519 -6.95 45.27 32.06
N GLY A 520 -6.39 44.56 33.01
CA GLY A 520 -5.44 43.48 32.75
C GLY A 520 -4.05 43.98 32.38
N THR A 521 -3.76 45.28 32.60
CA THR A 521 -2.48 45.90 32.25
C THR A 521 -1.56 45.97 33.47
N VAL A 522 -0.31 45.62 33.26
CA VAL A 522 0.76 45.85 34.24
C VAL A 522 1.80 46.80 33.66
N THR A 523 2.29 47.69 34.48
CA THR A 523 3.19 48.78 34.06
C THR A 523 4.45 48.83 34.88
N LEU A 524 5.56 49.24 34.26
CA LEU A 524 6.83 49.47 34.89
C LEU A 524 7.40 50.82 34.42
N ASN A 525 7.71 51.70 35.37
CA ASN A 525 8.44 52.92 35.07
C ASN A 525 9.89 52.60 34.74
N ILE A 526 10.39 53.21 33.68
CA ILE A 526 11.78 53.03 33.26
C ILE A 526 12.56 54.30 33.56
N ASN A 527 13.24 54.27 34.68
CA ASN A 527 14.08 55.39 35.18
C ASN A 527 15.56 55.04 35.12
N LEU A 528 16.00 54.62 33.95
CA LEU A 528 17.39 54.19 33.74
C LEU A 528 18.19 55.24 32.97
N SER A 529 19.49 55.20 33.18
CA SER A 529 20.41 56.02 32.39
C SER A 529 20.37 55.63 30.90
N PRO A 530 20.75 56.52 30.00
CA PRO A 530 20.85 56.17 28.60
C PRO A 530 21.65 54.90 28.36
N GLY A 531 21.11 54.03 27.52
CA GLY A 531 21.72 52.73 27.25
C GLY A 531 20.72 51.74 26.64
N LYS A 532 21.18 50.53 26.47
CA LYS A 532 20.37 49.42 25.95
C LYS A 532 20.16 48.39 27.05
N TYR A 533 18.92 48.01 27.26
CA TYR A 533 18.50 47.08 28.31
C TYR A 533 17.56 46.05 27.78
N ILE A 534 17.37 44.95 28.52
CA ILE A 534 16.33 43.97 28.29
C ILE A 534 15.44 43.93 29.52
N VAL A 535 14.14 44.15 29.34
CA VAL A 535 13.15 43.96 30.39
C VAL A 535 12.52 42.59 30.23
N THR A 536 12.47 41.83 31.31
CA THR A 536 11.79 40.53 31.36
C THR A 536 10.62 40.66 32.32
N ALA A 537 9.43 40.25 31.86
CA ALA A 537 8.24 40.15 32.70
C ALA A 537 7.91 38.68 32.95
N ILE A 538 7.64 38.34 34.20
CA ILE A 538 7.46 36.96 34.66
C ILE A 538 6.12 36.86 35.39
N TYR A 539 5.25 35.95 34.95
CA TYR A 539 4.00 35.62 35.60
C TYR A 539 3.69 34.14 35.47
N GLU A 540 3.49 33.45 36.59
CA GLU A 540 3.11 32.02 36.63
C GLU A 540 3.99 31.15 35.73
N GLY A 541 5.30 31.40 35.74
CA GLY A 541 6.26 30.65 34.91
C GLY A 541 6.29 31.04 33.42
N CYS A 542 5.44 31.96 32.99
CA CYS A 542 5.51 32.55 31.67
C CYS A 542 6.44 33.78 31.75
N ASP A 543 7.42 33.86 30.90
CA ASP A 543 8.35 34.97 30.81
C ASP A 543 8.40 35.53 29.39
N VAL A 544 8.39 36.83 29.28
CA VAL A 544 8.55 37.57 28.02
C VAL A 544 9.65 38.61 28.20
N GLY A 545 10.39 38.88 27.13
CA GLY A 545 11.46 39.86 27.13
C GLY A 545 11.26 40.89 26.03
N ASN A 546 11.66 42.12 26.29
CA ASN A 546 11.70 43.17 25.29
C ASN A 546 12.96 44.02 25.43
N ASN A 547 13.39 44.58 24.32
CA ASN A 547 14.49 45.55 24.31
C ASN A 547 13.98 46.91 24.74
N VAL A 548 14.75 47.53 25.60
CA VAL A 548 14.49 48.93 26.05
C VAL A 548 15.73 49.78 25.71
N VAL A 549 15.53 50.76 24.88
CA VAL A 549 16.58 51.72 24.53
C VAL A 549 16.24 53.04 25.16
N VAL A 550 17.09 53.51 26.04
CA VAL A 550 16.98 54.87 26.62
C VAL A 550 17.97 55.77 25.89
N LYS A 551 17.46 56.72 25.18
CA LYS A 551 18.27 57.68 24.41
C LYS A 551 18.68 58.84 25.27
N SER A 552 19.93 59.26 25.10
CA SER A 552 20.44 60.48 25.78
C SER A 552 19.71 61.72 25.30
N VAL A 553 19.45 62.61 26.22
CA VAL A 553 18.96 63.95 25.96
C VAL A 553 20.06 65.00 25.96
N LEU A 554 21.28 64.58 26.24
CA LEU A 554 22.47 65.41 26.13
C LEU A 554 23.41 64.77 25.11
N LEU A 555 23.54 65.36 23.93
CA LEU A 555 24.30 64.81 22.83
C LEU A 555 25.60 65.58 22.65
N THR A 556 26.69 64.84 22.71
CA THR A 556 28.05 65.37 22.58
C THR A 556 28.92 64.41 21.80
N ASP A 557 29.94 64.96 21.16
CA ASP A 557 30.96 64.19 20.45
C ASP A 557 32.37 64.60 20.87
N ASP A 558 33.31 63.66 20.76
CA ASP A 558 34.71 64.01 20.91
C ASP A 558 35.14 65.03 19.88
N LEU A 559 36.06 65.90 20.25
CA LEU A 559 36.54 66.99 19.38
C LEU A 559 38.04 66.81 19.09
N SER A 560 38.37 66.80 17.82
CA SER A 560 39.74 66.93 17.37
C SER A 560 39.91 68.25 16.63
N MET A 561 40.84 69.05 17.04
CA MET A 561 41.08 70.39 16.51
C MET A 561 42.57 70.70 16.40
N LYS A 562 42.88 71.68 15.58
CA LYS A 562 44.21 72.27 15.53
C LYS A 562 44.30 73.48 16.49
N PHE A 563 45.50 73.72 16.98
CA PHE A 563 45.72 74.83 17.88
C PHE A 563 45.26 76.18 17.27
N LYS A 564 44.41 76.90 18.00
CA LYS A 564 43.80 78.15 17.59
C LYS A 564 42.99 78.15 16.27
N ASP A 565 42.40 77.03 15.94
CA ASP A 565 41.56 76.93 14.70
C ASP A 565 40.16 77.45 14.86
N GLY A 566 39.78 77.92 16.08
CA GLY A 566 38.41 78.43 16.30
C GLY A 566 37.32 77.38 16.50
N SER A 567 37.66 76.11 16.61
CA SER A 567 36.68 75.06 16.88
C SER A 567 36.03 75.25 18.25
N LYS A 568 34.76 74.86 18.30
CA LYS A 568 33.92 74.89 19.48
C LYS A 568 33.49 73.48 19.85
N PHE A 569 33.42 73.22 21.14
CA PHE A 569 32.79 72.04 21.65
C PHE A 569 31.32 72.31 21.84
N ASN A 570 30.46 71.44 21.23
CA ASN A 570 29.01 71.59 21.22
C ASN A 570 28.35 70.51 22.05
N ALA A 571 27.34 70.86 22.80
CA ALA A 571 26.43 69.95 23.45
C ALA A 571 25.01 70.28 23.03
N THR A 572 24.28 69.28 22.55
CA THR A 572 22.88 69.45 22.17
C THR A 572 22.00 68.91 23.28
N VAL A 573 21.05 69.75 23.75
CA VAL A 573 20.07 69.35 24.76
C VAL A 573 18.74 69.12 24.09
N LEU A 574 18.13 67.97 24.37
CA LEU A 574 16.83 67.57 23.87
C LEU A 574 15.82 67.54 25.01
N ASP A 575 14.55 67.71 24.68
CA ASP A 575 13.44 67.45 25.60
C ASP A 575 13.11 65.93 25.64
N GLY A 576 12.10 65.56 26.43
CA GLY A 576 11.70 64.17 26.57
C GLY A 576 11.11 63.54 25.29
N GLN A 577 10.84 64.34 24.27
CA GLN A 577 10.35 63.92 22.96
C GLN A 577 11.47 63.93 21.90
N GLY A 578 12.71 64.25 22.29
CA GLY A 578 13.81 64.32 21.36
C GLY A 578 13.90 65.59 20.54
N LYS A 579 13.16 66.64 20.92
CA LYS A 579 13.21 67.95 20.27
C LYS A 579 14.26 68.86 20.92
N PRO A 580 14.97 69.68 20.14
CA PRO A 580 15.90 70.66 20.70
C PRO A 580 15.27 71.53 21.77
N LEU A 581 15.98 71.75 22.85
CA LEU A 581 15.48 72.50 24.00
C LEU A 581 16.33 73.75 24.19
N ALA A 582 15.72 74.93 23.97
CA ALA A 582 16.36 76.23 24.10
C ALA A 582 16.41 76.70 25.56
N ASN A 583 17.28 77.66 25.83
CA ASN A 583 17.37 78.36 27.11
C ASN A 583 17.74 77.43 28.30
N GLN A 584 18.49 76.36 28.04
CA GLN A 584 19.00 75.46 29.08
C GLN A 584 20.47 75.76 29.39
N THR A 585 20.82 75.71 30.66
CA THR A 585 22.22 75.93 31.08
C THR A 585 22.94 74.59 31.07
N VAL A 586 23.96 74.47 30.24
CA VAL A 586 24.91 73.35 30.24
C VAL A 586 26.18 73.79 30.93
N ILE A 587 26.62 72.99 31.88
CA ILE A 587 27.87 73.21 32.55
C ILE A 587 28.98 72.37 31.94
N PHE A 588 30.00 73.01 31.39
CA PHE A 588 31.19 72.33 30.87
C PHE A 588 32.29 72.40 31.88
N ASN A 589 32.89 71.27 32.21
CA ASN A 589 34.08 71.19 33.03
C ASN A 589 35.22 70.67 32.17
N ILE A 590 36.24 71.50 31.97
CA ILE A 590 37.45 71.11 31.26
C ILE A 590 38.66 71.72 32.00
N ASN A 591 39.69 70.94 32.18
CA ASN A 591 40.94 71.34 32.82
C ASN A 591 40.72 72.02 34.22
N GLY A 592 39.73 71.47 34.96
CA GLY A 592 39.38 71.98 36.30
C GLY A 592 38.58 73.28 36.34
N VAL A 593 38.20 73.84 35.20
CA VAL A 593 37.40 75.08 35.08
C VAL A 593 35.98 74.78 34.62
N PHE A 594 35.01 75.38 35.27
CA PHE A 594 33.58 75.23 34.94
C PHE A 594 33.09 76.43 34.14
N TYR A 595 32.39 76.11 33.01
CA TYR A 595 31.81 77.14 32.14
C TYR A 595 30.32 76.90 32.02
N ASN A 596 29.50 77.92 32.25
CA ASN A 596 28.07 77.86 32.05
C ASN A 596 27.73 78.42 30.66
N LYS A 597 27.08 77.60 29.81
CA LYS A 597 26.64 78.03 28.51
C LYS A 597 25.16 77.72 28.34
N THR A 598 24.47 78.60 27.67
CA THR A 598 23.01 78.48 27.42
C THR A 598 22.76 77.97 26.03
N THR A 599 21.82 77.04 25.88
CA THR A 599 21.43 76.50 24.57
C THR A 599 20.66 77.57 23.77
N ALA A 600 20.90 77.58 22.46
CA ALA A 600 20.16 78.39 21.51
C ALA A 600 18.89 77.63 21.08
N ASP A 601 18.14 78.22 20.12
CA ASP A 601 16.89 77.60 19.62
C ASP A 601 17.08 76.23 18.98
N ASP A 602 18.27 75.92 18.52
CA ASP A 602 18.65 74.60 17.99
C ASP A 602 19.02 73.61 19.09
N GLY A 603 18.93 73.97 20.38
CA GLY A 603 19.27 73.15 21.50
C GLY A 603 20.78 73.05 21.79
N VAL A 604 21.61 73.81 21.10
CA VAL A 604 23.07 73.68 21.17
C VAL A 604 23.67 74.74 22.11
N ALA A 605 24.45 74.30 23.08
CA ALA A 605 25.37 75.10 23.87
C ALA A 605 26.79 74.88 23.36
N SER A 606 27.51 75.96 23.16
CA SER A 606 28.85 75.90 22.58
C SER A 606 29.92 76.52 23.54
N LEU A 607 31.07 75.88 23.61
CA LEU A 607 32.23 76.41 24.36
C LEU A 607 33.40 76.58 23.40
N ASN A 608 33.94 77.78 23.35
CA ASN A 608 35.15 78.02 22.59
C ASN A 608 36.32 77.30 23.27
N ILE A 609 37.08 76.54 22.54
CA ILE A 609 38.26 75.84 23.11
C ILE A 609 39.49 76.61 22.75
N ARG A 610 40.08 77.16 23.84
CA ARG A 610 41.28 78.00 23.77
C ARG A 610 42.36 77.43 24.73
N LEU A 611 42.76 76.20 24.46
CA LEU A 611 43.73 75.47 25.24
C LEU A 611 44.97 75.19 24.42
N LEU A 612 46.09 74.90 25.15
CA LEU A 612 47.34 74.47 24.50
C LEU A 612 47.16 73.11 23.84
N ARG A 613 48.09 72.79 22.95
CA ARG A 613 48.15 71.44 22.32
C ARG A 613 48.23 70.38 23.41
N GLY A 614 47.46 69.30 23.22
CA GLY A 614 47.39 68.23 24.18
C GLY A 614 46.05 67.53 24.10
N GLU A 615 45.84 66.58 25.02
CA GLU A 615 44.60 65.83 25.16
C GLU A 615 43.93 66.25 26.50
N TYR A 616 42.62 66.44 26.41
CA TYR A 616 41.77 66.88 27.51
C TYR A 616 40.52 66.09 27.61
N ILE A 617 39.93 65.99 28.82
CA ILE A 617 38.59 65.45 29.02
C ILE A 617 37.65 66.61 29.38
N ILE A 618 36.62 66.79 28.63
CA ILE A 618 35.52 67.71 28.89
C ILE A 618 34.31 66.95 29.42
N THR A 619 33.75 67.41 30.53
CA THR A 619 32.53 66.86 31.10
C THR A 619 31.40 67.85 30.87
N SER A 620 30.36 67.45 30.22
CA SER A 620 29.15 68.24 30.03
C SER A 620 28.10 67.79 31.04
N ILE A 621 27.48 68.73 31.70
CA ILE A 621 26.52 68.48 32.79
C ILE A 621 25.28 69.27 32.52
N TRP A 622 24.15 68.54 32.46
CA TRP A 622 22.84 69.16 32.37
C TRP A 622 21.83 68.32 33.13
N ASN A 623 21.03 68.94 33.98
CA ASN A 623 19.94 68.27 34.69
C ASN A 623 20.40 66.96 35.39
N SER A 624 21.51 67.02 36.09
CA SER A 624 22.11 65.90 36.81
C SER A 624 22.62 64.75 35.92
N TYR A 625 22.64 64.90 34.60
CA TYR A 625 23.25 63.98 33.70
C TYR A 625 24.60 64.46 33.22
N GLN A 626 25.61 63.63 33.27
CA GLN A 626 26.96 63.96 32.89
C GLN A 626 27.49 63.10 31.80
N ILE A 627 28.20 63.65 30.85
CA ILE A 627 28.85 62.92 29.78
C ILE A 627 30.25 63.48 29.55
N GLY A 628 31.22 62.60 29.46
CA GLY A 628 32.61 62.97 29.22
C GLY A 628 32.98 62.74 27.76
N ASN A 629 33.79 63.70 27.23
CA ASN A 629 34.34 63.59 25.89
C ASN A 629 35.82 63.90 25.89
N LYS A 630 36.52 63.42 24.86
CA LYS A 630 37.89 63.68 24.61
C LYS A 630 38.07 64.86 23.67
N ILE A 631 38.94 65.80 24.05
CA ILE A 631 39.36 66.88 23.14
C ILE A 631 40.82 66.65 22.83
N THR A 632 41.16 66.62 21.57
CA THR A 632 42.53 66.49 21.09
C THR A 632 42.91 67.72 20.30
N ILE A 633 43.96 68.45 20.75
CA ILE A 633 44.43 69.64 20.09
C ILE A 633 45.86 69.34 19.58
N SER A 634 45.99 69.41 18.25
CA SER A 634 47.27 69.14 17.58
C SER A 634 47.99 70.41 17.12
#